data_700f203f513b76eb700510527882c917
#
_entry.id   700f203f513b76eb700510527882c917
#
_cell.length_a   1.000
_cell.length_b   1.000
_cell.length_c   1.000
_cell.angle_alpha   90.00
_cell.angle_beta   90.00
_cell.angle_gamma   90.00
#
_symmetry.space_group_name_H-M   'P 1'
#
loop_
_entity.id
_entity.type
_entity.pdbx_description
1 polymer ?
#
loop_
_entity_poly.entity_id
_entity_poly.type
_entity_poly.pdbx_seq_one_letter_code
_entity_poly.pdbx_strand_id
1 'polypeptide(L)'
;MNMNNSKNLANAIKQAIEDCDFWRHEFVTPEHVLYAFASQDQFASACEWLPHDASWLITQLEREFLSMEVVPETQKLVIEGSQQFSEMMSLAIKQAQYSDQNTLDVPHVVAAMLMLNDSQAAYLLDQFTGDEKGEFMQSLVSAYAVDETGEGAEGDDDANSPAPWRKLVTCVNDTYAAHNPLIGREAELERTMQVLCRKDKNNPLHVGEPGVGKTALIYGLTALIERGEVPERLRGAHVYMMDMGTMVAGTQFRGDFEKRIKMVMEGLAQEGNAILCIDEIHNLIGAGRNGDASLDASNMLKPYLESGAIRFIGSTTYDEYNRYIAKQKLLVRRFQQIDIAEPSVDDAIRIVEGLRPSYEKFHGVKYAAGVVEFAVRSAAKHIRDRFLPDKAIDLIDEAGAYRETHPLTTQKRQTVDRRLLTDILARVCKIDAEALKEQSNDALRTLEGDIKKEIFGQDEAVARVVEAVQMSKAGLADDTKPMASLLFVGPTGVGKTEVARVLSERMGMKLVRFDMSEYAEKHAVAKLIGSPAGYVGYEDGGLLTAAVRKTPNCVLLFDEIEKAHPDIFNIFLQIMDYAALTDNHGERADFRNAVIIMTSNAGAQYASRASIGFTGSVSRGDAMLTTVKKTFKPEFINRLTDIVVFHDMSRQMASLILDKKLAQLQTKLSAKNVTLHLSAEARELLLTKGFTPEYGARELDRVIGSMLKPLLMREILFGRLKKSGDAVVEVKDGVLRLV
;
A
#
# COMPACT_ATOMS: atom_id res chain seq x y z
N MET A 1 6.93 -15.04 -26.27
CA MET A 1 8.39 -15.26 -26.39
C MET A 1 8.57 -16.69 -26.83
N ASN A 2 9.32 -16.95 -27.89
CA ASN A 2 9.66 -18.33 -28.29
C ASN A 2 10.69 -18.84 -27.29
N MET A 3 10.29 -19.79 -26.45
CA MET A 3 11.23 -20.52 -25.60
C MET A 3 12.06 -21.48 -26.46
N ASN A 4 13.35 -21.56 -26.18
CA ASN A 4 14.21 -22.51 -26.87
C ASN A 4 14.12 -23.88 -26.17
N ASN A 5 14.03 -24.98 -26.94
CA ASN A 5 14.11 -26.31 -26.40
C ASN A 5 15.56 -26.66 -26.07
N SER A 6 15.79 -27.39 -24.97
CA SER A 6 17.11 -28.01 -24.72
C SER A 6 17.49 -28.96 -25.84
N LYS A 7 18.78 -29.27 -25.97
CA LYS A 7 19.28 -30.22 -26.97
C LYS A 7 18.70 -31.63 -26.76
N ASN A 8 18.55 -32.05 -25.50
CA ASN A 8 17.99 -33.34 -25.13
C ASN A 8 16.50 -33.44 -25.46
N LEU A 9 15.72 -32.38 -25.15
CA LEU A 9 14.30 -32.32 -25.50
C LEU A 9 14.09 -32.29 -27.01
N ALA A 10 14.88 -31.49 -27.75
CA ALA A 10 14.79 -31.43 -29.20
C ALA A 10 15.07 -32.79 -29.85
N ASN A 11 16.07 -33.51 -29.37
CA ASN A 11 16.39 -34.87 -29.83
C ASN A 11 15.25 -35.86 -29.51
N ALA A 12 14.68 -35.79 -28.30
CA ALA A 12 13.58 -36.67 -27.91
C ALA A 12 12.32 -36.44 -28.74
N ILE A 13 11.96 -35.17 -29.02
CA ILE A 13 10.83 -34.83 -29.88
C ILE A 13 11.05 -35.36 -31.31
N LYS A 14 12.28 -35.22 -31.83
CA LYS A 14 12.64 -35.77 -33.12
C LYS A 14 12.50 -37.29 -33.15
N GLN A 15 12.99 -37.97 -32.11
CA GLN A 15 12.86 -39.42 -31.97
C GLN A 15 11.39 -39.84 -31.88
N ALA A 16 10.58 -39.14 -31.11
CA ALA A 16 9.15 -39.43 -31.00
C ALA A 16 8.41 -39.31 -32.35
N ILE A 17 8.85 -38.42 -33.24
CA ILE A 17 8.30 -38.31 -34.61
C ILE A 17 8.78 -39.50 -35.46
N GLU A 18 10.04 -39.90 -35.34
CA GLU A 18 10.61 -41.03 -36.05
C GLU A 18 9.93 -42.35 -35.58
N ASP A 19 9.67 -42.51 -34.29
CA ASP A 19 8.95 -43.67 -33.73
C ASP A 19 7.50 -43.68 -34.19
N CYS A 20 6.81 -42.55 -34.25
CA CYS A 20 5.46 -42.38 -34.79
C CYS A 20 5.40 -42.81 -36.28
N ASP A 21 6.42 -42.49 -37.08
CA ASP A 21 6.55 -42.92 -38.47
C ASP A 21 6.80 -44.44 -38.57
N PHE A 22 7.65 -45.00 -37.72
CA PHE A 22 7.94 -46.42 -37.65
C PHE A 22 6.72 -47.27 -37.36
N TRP A 23 5.91 -46.84 -36.37
CA TRP A 23 4.66 -47.50 -36.01
C TRP A 23 3.50 -47.17 -36.94
N ARG A 24 3.70 -46.25 -37.91
CA ARG A 24 2.71 -45.74 -38.86
C ARG A 24 1.47 -45.14 -38.19
N HIS A 25 1.64 -44.40 -37.10
CA HIS A 25 0.60 -43.64 -36.44
C HIS A 25 0.44 -42.25 -37.07
N GLU A 26 -0.81 -41.75 -37.17
CA GLU A 26 -1.10 -40.45 -37.73
C GLU A 26 -0.75 -39.29 -36.80
N PHE A 27 -0.80 -39.55 -35.50
CA PHE A 27 -0.59 -38.51 -34.48
C PHE A 27 0.56 -38.82 -33.54
N VAL A 28 1.44 -37.83 -33.30
CA VAL A 28 2.39 -37.84 -32.21
C VAL A 28 1.66 -37.56 -30.90
N THR A 29 1.72 -38.49 -29.98
CA THR A 29 1.03 -38.43 -28.69
C THR A 29 2.04 -38.33 -27.53
N PRO A 30 1.61 -37.99 -26.29
CA PRO A 30 2.49 -37.99 -25.13
C PRO A 30 3.21 -39.32 -24.89
N GLU A 31 2.59 -40.43 -25.29
CA GLU A 31 3.17 -41.80 -25.18
C GLU A 31 4.42 -41.93 -26.07
N HIS A 32 4.43 -41.39 -27.27
CA HIS A 32 5.61 -41.39 -28.14
C HIS A 32 6.75 -40.57 -27.53
N VAL A 33 6.42 -39.42 -26.93
CA VAL A 33 7.43 -38.57 -26.27
C VAL A 33 7.99 -39.27 -25.02
N LEU A 34 7.14 -39.92 -24.24
CA LEU A 34 7.57 -40.69 -23.06
C LEU A 34 8.44 -41.87 -23.45
N TYR A 35 8.17 -42.57 -24.56
CA TYR A 35 8.97 -43.64 -25.11
C TYR A 35 10.37 -43.13 -25.52
N ALA A 36 10.42 -42.00 -26.18
CA ALA A 36 11.69 -41.37 -26.55
C ALA A 36 12.50 -40.94 -25.31
N PHE A 37 11.85 -40.49 -24.22
CA PHE A 37 12.53 -40.20 -22.95
C PHE A 37 13.05 -41.44 -22.28
N ALA A 38 12.23 -42.48 -22.17
CA ALA A 38 12.61 -43.76 -21.54
C ALA A 38 13.81 -44.44 -22.24
N SER A 39 14.04 -44.09 -23.52
CA SER A 39 15.16 -44.57 -24.31
C SER A 39 16.46 -43.78 -24.13
N GLN A 40 16.47 -42.70 -23.33
CA GLN A 40 17.67 -41.90 -23.06
C GLN A 40 18.42 -42.41 -21.82
N ASP A 41 19.75 -42.42 -21.87
CA ASP A 41 20.60 -42.85 -20.77
C ASP A 41 20.37 -42.02 -19.49
N GLN A 42 20.16 -40.71 -19.62
CA GLN A 42 19.89 -39.82 -18.48
C GLN A 42 18.59 -40.19 -17.79
N PHE A 43 17.51 -40.52 -18.56
CA PHE A 43 16.25 -40.97 -17.99
C PHE A 43 16.41 -42.33 -17.30
N ALA A 44 17.12 -43.26 -17.90
CA ALA A 44 17.43 -44.56 -17.33
C ALA A 44 18.19 -44.41 -16.00
N SER A 45 19.22 -43.56 -15.94
CA SER A 45 19.97 -43.28 -14.72
C SER A 45 19.09 -42.65 -13.62
N ALA A 46 18.16 -41.78 -13.97
CA ALA A 46 17.23 -41.19 -13.00
C ALA A 46 16.27 -42.20 -12.37
N CYS A 47 16.11 -43.36 -13.00
CA CYS A 47 15.17 -44.42 -12.60
C CYS A 47 15.84 -45.63 -11.90
N GLU A 48 17.17 -45.70 -11.81
CA GLU A 48 17.92 -46.90 -11.30
C GLU A 48 17.51 -47.34 -9.89
N TRP A 49 17.00 -46.46 -9.09
CA TRP A 49 16.58 -46.73 -7.70
C TRP A 49 15.07 -47.04 -7.55
N LEU A 50 14.28 -46.95 -8.63
CA LEU A 50 12.84 -47.27 -8.63
C LEU A 50 12.64 -48.80 -8.67
N PRO A 51 11.46 -49.32 -8.23
CA PRO A 51 11.13 -50.76 -8.31
C PRO A 51 11.13 -51.32 -9.73
N HIS A 52 10.87 -50.48 -10.72
CA HIS A 52 10.91 -50.81 -12.14
C HIS A 52 11.95 -49.94 -12.84
N ASP A 53 12.68 -50.52 -13.77
CA ASP A 53 13.63 -49.80 -14.61
C ASP A 53 12.95 -49.18 -15.86
N ALA A 54 13.67 -48.34 -16.62
CA ALA A 54 13.13 -47.70 -17.83
C ALA A 54 12.64 -48.74 -18.88
N SER A 55 13.21 -49.96 -18.92
CA SER A 55 12.81 -51.04 -19.84
C SER A 55 11.40 -51.55 -19.57
N TRP A 56 10.94 -51.51 -18.32
CA TRP A 56 9.54 -51.80 -17.99
C TRP A 56 8.60 -50.78 -18.69
N LEU A 57 8.91 -49.51 -18.59
CA LEU A 57 8.10 -48.42 -19.20
C LEU A 57 8.06 -48.54 -20.72
N ILE A 58 9.23 -48.81 -21.34
CA ILE A 58 9.35 -49.08 -22.77
C ILE A 58 8.42 -50.24 -23.19
N THR A 59 8.46 -51.36 -22.46
CA THR A 59 7.65 -52.52 -22.75
C THR A 59 6.14 -52.24 -22.64
N GLN A 60 5.70 -51.43 -21.69
CA GLN A 60 4.28 -51.06 -21.57
C GLN A 60 3.86 -50.13 -22.71
N LEU A 61 4.70 -49.17 -23.09
CA LEU A 61 4.43 -48.26 -24.20
C LEU A 61 4.37 -48.95 -25.56
N GLU A 62 5.24 -49.95 -25.81
CA GLU A 62 5.17 -50.77 -27.02
C GLU A 62 3.86 -51.56 -27.11
N ARG A 63 3.33 -52.06 -25.97
CA ARG A 63 2.01 -52.70 -25.95
C ARG A 63 0.88 -51.73 -26.29
N GLU A 64 1.00 -50.51 -25.82
CA GLU A 64 0.04 -49.45 -26.12
C GLU A 64 0.06 -49.09 -27.60
N PHE A 65 1.25 -48.95 -28.20
CA PHE A 65 1.42 -48.69 -29.64
C PHE A 65 0.78 -49.76 -30.52
N LEU A 66 0.85 -51.03 -30.11
CA LEU A 66 0.16 -52.11 -30.81
C LEU A 66 -1.37 -52.03 -30.78
N SER A 67 -1.94 -51.26 -29.85
CA SER A 67 -3.38 -51.02 -29.72
C SER A 67 -3.86 -49.77 -30.45
N MET A 68 -2.96 -48.89 -30.88
CA MET A 68 -3.31 -47.66 -31.61
C MET A 68 -3.69 -47.91 -33.05
N GLU A 69 -4.47 -47.02 -33.64
CA GLU A 69 -4.85 -47.08 -35.05
C GLU A 69 -3.63 -46.87 -35.96
N VAL A 70 -3.44 -47.75 -36.91
CA VAL A 70 -2.31 -47.75 -37.85
C VAL A 70 -2.78 -47.32 -39.22
N VAL A 71 -2.10 -46.37 -39.84
CA VAL A 71 -2.36 -45.94 -41.22
C VAL A 71 -1.94 -47.05 -42.22
N PRO A 72 -2.83 -47.59 -43.07
CA PRO A 72 -2.50 -48.62 -44.05
C PRO A 72 -1.35 -48.23 -44.97
N GLU A 73 -0.52 -49.17 -45.38
CA GLU A 73 0.62 -48.94 -46.29
C GLU A 73 0.22 -48.33 -47.65
N THR A 74 -1.04 -48.48 -48.03
CA THR A 74 -1.60 -47.91 -49.27
C THR A 74 -1.86 -46.42 -49.21
N GLN A 75 -1.82 -45.81 -48.01
CA GLN A 75 -2.07 -44.38 -47.79
C GLN A 75 -0.76 -43.67 -47.42
N LYS A 76 -0.62 -42.42 -47.87
CA LYS A 76 0.51 -41.56 -47.50
C LYS A 76 0.34 -41.12 -46.05
N LEU A 77 1.30 -41.44 -45.21
CA LEU A 77 1.33 -40.99 -43.82
C LEU A 77 1.64 -39.49 -43.75
N VAL A 78 0.80 -38.73 -43.03
CA VAL A 78 1.05 -37.36 -42.65
C VAL A 78 1.00 -37.31 -41.13
N ILE A 79 2.09 -37.00 -40.49
CA ILE A 79 2.21 -36.98 -39.03
C ILE A 79 1.89 -35.60 -38.49
N GLU A 80 0.92 -35.54 -37.57
CA GLU A 80 0.52 -34.31 -36.87
C GLU A 80 0.63 -34.51 -35.35
N GLY A 81 0.72 -33.38 -34.61
CA GLY A 81 0.67 -33.43 -33.13
C GLY A 81 -0.75 -33.66 -32.63
N SER A 82 -0.97 -34.62 -31.74
CA SER A 82 -2.27 -34.81 -31.10
C SER A 82 -2.67 -33.60 -30.22
N GLN A 83 -3.97 -33.49 -29.89
CA GLN A 83 -4.47 -32.47 -28.98
C GLN A 83 -3.78 -32.57 -27.61
N GLN A 84 -3.61 -33.78 -27.08
CA GLN A 84 -2.93 -34.01 -25.80
C GLN A 84 -1.45 -33.64 -25.86
N PHE A 85 -0.77 -33.88 -26.99
CA PHE A 85 0.62 -33.44 -27.20
C PHE A 85 0.70 -31.92 -27.15
N SER A 86 -0.22 -31.20 -27.79
CA SER A 86 -0.27 -29.73 -27.80
C SER A 86 -0.58 -29.16 -26.38
N GLU A 87 -1.45 -29.81 -25.63
CA GLU A 87 -1.76 -29.46 -24.25
C GLU A 87 -0.55 -29.70 -23.32
N MET A 88 0.10 -30.83 -23.42
CA MET A 88 1.33 -31.17 -22.71
C MET A 88 2.40 -30.13 -22.92
N MET A 89 2.68 -29.77 -24.17
CA MET A 89 3.69 -28.74 -24.48
C MET A 89 3.32 -27.37 -23.94
N SER A 90 2.04 -27.01 -23.96
CA SER A 90 1.56 -25.75 -23.39
C SER A 90 1.71 -25.70 -21.85
N LEU A 91 1.47 -26.82 -21.18
CA LEU A 91 1.69 -26.96 -19.72
C LEU A 91 3.18 -26.92 -19.38
N ALA A 92 4.03 -27.61 -20.16
CA ALA A 92 5.47 -27.61 -19.96
C ALA A 92 6.10 -26.21 -20.13
N ILE A 93 5.64 -25.43 -21.11
CA ILE A 93 6.07 -24.05 -21.30
C ILE A 93 5.66 -23.19 -20.08
N LYS A 94 4.45 -23.34 -19.56
CA LYS A 94 4.02 -22.63 -18.34
C LYS A 94 4.89 -23.00 -17.15
N GLN A 95 5.21 -24.28 -16.97
CA GLN A 95 6.07 -24.73 -15.88
C GLN A 95 7.49 -24.15 -15.97
N ALA A 96 8.10 -24.17 -17.15
CA ALA A 96 9.41 -23.55 -17.37
C ALA A 96 9.39 -22.03 -17.09
N GLN A 97 8.29 -21.33 -17.45
CA GLN A 97 8.10 -19.91 -17.12
C GLN A 97 7.96 -19.67 -15.60
N TYR A 98 7.27 -20.55 -14.87
CA TYR A 98 7.16 -20.45 -13.41
C TYR A 98 8.50 -20.75 -12.71
N SER A 99 9.38 -21.53 -13.34
CA SER A 99 10.72 -21.84 -12.84
C SER A 99 11.79 -20.82 -13.25
N ASP A 100 11.39 -19.72 -13.90
CA ASP A 100 12.26 -18.65 -14.41
C ASP A 100 13.39 -19.14 -15.33
N GLN A 101 13.15 -20.27 -16.01
CA GLN A 101 14.08 -20.86 -16.96
C GLN A 101 13.74 -20.40 -18.38
N ASN A 102 14.78 -20.01 -19.14
CA ASN A 102 14.63 -19.55 -20.53
C ASN A 102 14.63 -20.73 -21.53
N THR A 103 14.91 -21.95 -21.07
CA THR A 103 14.97 -23.17 -21.87
C THR A 103 13.97 -24.20 -21.39
N LEU A 104 13.26 -24.82 -22.33
CA LEU A 104 12.34 -25.93 -22.05
C LEU A 104 13.13 -27.24 -22.11
N ASP A 105 13.08 -28.06 -21.05
CA ASP A 105 13.83 -29.30 -20.95
C ASP A 105 12.95 -30.51 -20.55
N VAL A 106 13.48 -31.71 -20.62
CA VAL A 106 12.81 -33.01 -20.38
C VAL A 106 12.05 -33.03 -19.03
N PRO A 107 12.61 -32.61 -17.88
CA PRO A 107 11.89 -32.59 -16.62
C PRO A 107 10.58 -31.75 -16.65
N HIS A 108 10.56 -30.64 -17.37
CA HIS A 108 9.36 -29.80 -17.52
C HIS A 108 8.25 -30.54 -18.28
N VAL A 109 8.62 -31.30 -19.30
CA VAL A 109 7.68 -32.08 -20.11
C VAL A 109 7.15 -33.29 -19.35
N VAL A 110 7.99 -33.98 -18.59
CA VAL A 110 7.56 -35.10 -17.73
C VAL A 110 6.62 -34.61 -16.62
N ALA A 111 6.92 -33.46 -15.99
CA ALA A 111 6.04 -32.86 -15.01
C ALA A 111 4.68 -32.44 -15.62
N ALA A 112 4.68 -31.93 -16.85
CA ALA A 112 3.46 -31.62 -17.60
C ALA A 112 2.65 -32.87 -17.96
N MET A 113 3.31 -34.00 -18.31
CA MET A 113 2.67 -35.31 -18.56
C MET A 113 1.90 -35.78 -17.32
N LEU A 114 2.51 -35.71 -16.14
CA LEU A 114 1.87 -36.09 -14.87
C LEU A 114 0.63 -35.24 -14.51
N MET A 115 0.47 -34.09 -15.16
CA MET A 115 -0.70 -33.18 -14.96
C MET A 115 -1.81 -33.39 -16.00
N LEU A 116 -1.59 -34.19 -17.04
CA LEU A 116 -2.60 -34.47 -18.04
C LEU A 116 -3.72 -35.33 -17.46
N ASN A 117 -4.95 -34.89 -17.63
CA ASN A 117 -6.12 -35.69 -17.33
C ASN A 117 -6.40 -36.64 -18.52
N ASP A 118 -6.77 -37.88 -18.22
CA ASP A 118 -7.14 -38.91 -19.23
C ASP A 118 -6.01 -39.27 -20.24
N SER A 119 -4.74 -39.16 -19.84
CA SER A 119 -3.58 -39.55 -20.65
C SER A 119 -3.03 -40.91 -20.20
N GLN A 120 -2.79 -41.80 -21.16
CA GLN A 120 -2.16 -43.10 -20.88
C GLN A 120 -0.71 -42.93 -20.43
N ALA A 121 0.00 -41.93 -20.98
CA ALA A 121 1.35 -41.59 -20.53
C ALA A 121 1.38 -41.19 -19.04
N ALA A 122 0.40 -40.36 -18.61
CA ALA A 122 0.26 -39.96 -17.21
C ALA A 122 -0.01 -41.20 -16.29
N TYR A 123 -0.89 -42.08 -16.72
CA TYR A 123 -1.23 -43.32 -16.00
C TYR A 123 -0.01 -44.26 -15.86
N LEU A 124 0.73 -44.45 -16.93
CA LEU A 124 1.94 -45.29 -16.91
C LEU A 124 3.04 -44.68 -16.05
N LEU A 125 3.24 -43.38 -16.09
CA LEU A 125 4.17 -42.66 -15.19
C LEU A 125 3.74 -42.79 -13.73
N ASP A 126 2.43 -42.71 -13.45
CA ASP A 126 1.89 -42.90 -12.11
C ASP A 126 2.14 -44.28 -11.55
N GLN A 127 1.93 -45.33 -12.37
CA GLN A 127 2.27 -46.72 -12.00
C GLN A 127 3.76 -46.91 -11.84
N PHE A 128 4.58 -46.30 -12.70
CA PHE A 128 6.02 -46.41 -12.70
C PHE A 128 6.67 -45.79 -11.45
N THR A 129 6.20 -44.65 -11.04
CA THR A 129 6.77 -43.90 -9.91
C THR A 129 6.10 -44.22 -8.56
N GLY A 130 4.85 -44.71 -8.56
CA GLY A 130 4.09 -44.99 -7.34
C GLY A 130 4.01 -43.81 -6.41
N ASP A 131 4.28 -44.00 -5.12
CA ASP A 131 4.30 -42.96 -4.09
C ASP A 131 5.57 -42.07 -4.14
N GLU A 132 6.56 -42.41 -4.97
CA GLU A 132 7.90 -41.81 -4.99
C GLU A 132 8.06 -40.76 -6.11
N LYS A 133 6.94 -40.21 -6.63
CA LYS A 133 6.94 -39.18 -7.71
C LYS A 133 7.85 -37.99 -7.45
N GLY A 134 7.91 -37.53 -6.21
CA GLY A 134 8.72 -36.38 -5.82
C GLY A 134 10.21 -36.63 -5.95
N GLU A 135 10.66 -37.79 -5.49
CA GLU A 135 12.07 -38.20 -5.56
C GLU A 135 12.49 -38.51 -7.01
N PHE A 136 11.58 -39.11 -7.79
CA PHE A 136 11.82 -39.35 -9.21
C PHE A 136 12.01 -38.01 -9.97
N MET A 137 11.16 -37.01 -9.75
CA MET A 137 11.31 -35.72 -10.40
C MET A 137 12.61 -35.01 -10.01
N GLN A 138 13.07 -35.15 -8.76
CA GLN A 138 14.36 -34.60 -8.32
C GLN A 138 15.53 -35.32 -9.02
N SER A 139 15.48 -36.65 -9.09
CA SER A 139 16.48 -37.45 -9.77
C SER A 139 16.55 -37.08 -11.25
N LEU A 140 15.38 -36.89 -11.89
CA LEU A 140 15.29 -36.47 -13.29
C LEU A 140 15.90 -35.10 -13.53
N VAL A 141 15.56 -34.12 -12.70
CA VAL A 141 16.16 -32.75 -12.78
C VAL A 141 17.67 -32.82 -12.61
N SER A 142 18.17 -33.65 -11.68
CA SER A 142 19.60 -33.80 -11.45
C SER A 142 20.30 -34.45 -12.63
N ALA A 143 19.68 -35.48 -13.27
CA ALA A 143 20.24 -36.17 -14.41
C ALA A 143 20.34 -35.31 -15.68
N TYR A 144 19.38 -34.42 -15.88
CA TYR A 144 19.37 -33.49 -17.03
C TYR A 144 20.09 -32.14 -16.78
N ALA A 145 20.36 -31.78 -15.52
CA ALA A 145 21.12 -30.57 -15.19
C ALA A 145 22.63 -30.67 -15.54
N VAL A 146 23.13 -31.85 -15.77
CA VAL A 146 24.57 -32.12 -16.06
C VAL A 146 24.96 -31.77 -17.49
N ASP A 147 24.02 -31.64 -18.43
CA ASP A 147 24.30 -31.50 -19.86
C ASP A 147 24.27 -30.04 -20.40
N GLU A 148 24.07 -29.02 -19.60
CA GLU A 148 24.25 -27.61 -20.06
C GLU A 148 25.73 -27.18 -20.12
N THR A 149 26.65 -28.02 -19.68
CA THR A 149 28.10 -27.82 -19.86
C THR A 149 28.63 -28.90 -20.81
N GLY A 150 28.23 -28.82 -22.08
CA GLY A 150 28.76 -29.70 -23.13
C GLY A 150 30.23 -29.46 -23.39
N GLU A 151 30.97 -30.47 -23.24
CA GLU A 151 32.26 -30.98 -23.73
C GLU A 151 33.14 -31.43 -22.59
N GLY A 152 33.57 -32.71 -22.69
CA GLY A 152 34.39 -33.34 -21.69
C GLY A 152 35.63 -32.55 -21.33
N ALA A 153 35.80 -32.38 -20.05
CA ALA A 153 37.07 -32.04 -19.45
C ALA A 153 37.37 -33.10 -18.40
N GLU A 154 38.14 -34.12 -18.84
CA GLU A 154 39.08 -34.76 -17.94
C GLU A 154 39.99 -33.67 -17.36
N GLY A 155 40.03 -33.58 -16.03
CA GLY A 155 41.08 -32.99 -15.24
C GLY A 155 41.65 -31.64 -15.72
N ASP A 156 41.04 -30.54 -15.20
CA ASP A 156 41.83 -29.40 -14.79
C ASP A 156 41.11 -28.78 -13.58
N ASP A 157 41.79 -28.85 -12.43
CA ASP A 157 41.49 -28.08 -11.23
C ASP A 157 41.61 -26.58 -11.57
N ASP A 158 40.56 -26.00 -12.11
CA ASP A 158 40.45 -24.56 -12.20
C ASP A 158 40.07 -24.02 -10.83
N ALA A 159 41.10 -23.68 -10.04
CA ALA A 159 41.03 -23.08 -8.71
C ALA A 159 40.31 -21.70 -8.70
N ASN A 160 39.56 -21.37 -9.75
CA ASN A 160 38.96 -20.04 -9.88
C ASN A 160 37.43 -20.04 -10.14
N SER A 161 36.76 -21.20 -10.10
CA SER A 161 35.29 -21.23 -10.16
C SER A 161 34.72 -20.93 -8.76
N PRO A 162 33.87 -19.89 -8.59
CA PRO A 162 33.34 -19.58 -7.26
C PRO A 162 32.53 -20.75 -6.69
N ALA A 163 32.85 -21.12 -5.44
CA ALA A 163 32.19 -22.21 -4.75
C ALA A 163 30.65 -22.09 -4.83
N PRO A 164 29.88 -23.17 -4.98
CA PRO A 164 28.41 -23.13 -5.24
C PRO A 164 27.61 -22.30 -4.24
N TRP A 165 28.02 -22.25 -2.97
CA TRP A 165 27.39 -21.46 -1.93
C TRP A 165 27.49 -19.93 -2.14
N ARG A 166 28.55 -19.46 -2.86
CA ARG A 166 28.72 -18.03 -3.17
C ARG A 166 27.67 -17.50 -4.13
N LYS A 167 26.98 -18.35 -4.88
CA LYS A 167 25.84 -17.95 -5.72
C LYS A 167 24.56 -17.64 -4.91
N LEU A 168 24.51 -18.07 -3.66
CA LEU A 168 23.35 -17.91 -2.75
C LEU A 168 23.50 -16.71 -1.82
N VAL A 169 24.65 -16.05 -1.80
CA VAL A 169 24.94 -14.87 -0.98
C VAL A 169 25.70 -13.84 -1.80
N THR A 170 25.52 -12.57 -1.45
CA THR A 170 26.25 -11.48 -2.11
C THR A 170 27.41 -11.03 -1.22
N CYS A 171 28.65 -11.03 -1.74
CA CYS A 171 29.78 -10.45 -1.05
C CYS A 171 29.66 -8.94 -1.04
N VAL A 172 29.46 -8.35 0.13
CA VAL A 172 29.29 -6.89 0.29
C VAL A 172 30.61 -6.15 0.06
N ASN A 173 31.77 -6.78 0.35
CA ASN A 173 33.09 -6.20 0.11
C ASN A 173 33.32 -5.86 -1.38
N ASP A 174 32.71 -6.62 -2.29
CA ASP A 174 32.84 -6.37 -3.74
C ASP A 174 31.90 -5.25 -4.23
N THR A 175 30.79 -5.03 -3.50
CA THR A 175 29.68 -4.19 -3.98
C THR A 175 29.49 -2.90 -3.19
N TYR A 176 30.09 -2.75 -1.98
CA TYR A 176 29.84 -1.60 -1.09
C TYR A 176 30.12 -0.24 -1.74
N ALA A 177 31.10 -0.17 -2.65
CA ALA A 177 31.49 1.08 -3.30
C ALA A 177 30.42 1.59 -4.33
N ALA A 178 29.54 0.70 -4.77
CA ALA A 178 28.40 1.05 -5.65
C ALA A 178 27.22 1.64 -4.87
N HIS A 179 27.20 1.46 -3.55
CA HIS A 179 26.12 1.96 -2.68
C HIS A 179 26.45 3.34 -2.10
N ASN A 180 25.43 4.02 -1.63
CA ASN A 180 25.58 5.33 -1.00
C ASN A 180 26.42 5.22 0.29
N PRO A 181 27.34 6.18 0.53
CA PRO A 181 28.15 6.18 1.75
C PRO A 181 27.28 6.34 3.00
N LEU A 182 27.65 5.67 4.09
CA LEU A 182 27.02 5.90 5.38
C LEU A 182 27.43 7.28 5.91
N ILE A 183 26.45 8.07 6.28
CA ILE A 183 26.62 9.43 6.83
C ILE A 183 25.82 9.50 8.13
N GLY A 184 26.48 9.93 9.19
CA GLY A 184 25.92 9.83 10.53
C GLY A 184 25.90 8.38 11.01
N ARG A 185 25.32 8.09 12.13
CA ARG A 185 25.22 6.74 12.72
C ARG A 185 26.54 6.19 13.27
N GLU A 186 27.49 7.06 13.60
CA GLU A 186 28.79 6.66 14.15
C GLU A 186 28.64 5.86 15.46
N ALA A 187 27.68 6.26 16.30
CA ALA A 187 27.43 5.58 17.59
C ALA A 187 26.87 4.17 17.42
N GLU A 188 25.90 3.99 16.49
CA GLU A 188 25.31 2.69 16.18
C GLU A 188 26.33 1.77 15.49
N LEU A 189 27.17 2.34 14.64
CA LEU A 189 28.25 1.61 13.96
C LEU A 189 29.30 1.16 14.95
N GLU A 190 29.77 2.05 15.84
CA GLU A 190 30.70 1.72 16.93
C GLU A 190 30.10 0.62 17.81
N ARG A 191 28.82 0.73 18.17
CA ARG A 191 28.11 -0.29 18.96
C ARG A 191 28.06 -1.62 18.25
N THR A 192 27.81 -1.63 16.94
CA THR A 192 27.81 -2.85 16.11
C THR A 192 29.19 -3.52 16.14
N MET A 193 30.26 -2.76 15.93
CA MET A 193 31.64 -3.28 16.04
C MET A 193 31.97 -3.81 17.44
N GLN A 194 31.57 -3.10 18.50
CA GLN A 194 31.74 -3.57 19.86
C GLN A 194 31.06 -4.91 20.10
N VAL A 195 29.82 -5.09 19.61
CA VAL A 195 29.09 -6.34 19.75
C VAL A 195 29.78 -7.47 18.98
N LEU A 196 30.18 -7.24 17.72
CA LEU A 196 30.92 -8.23 16.92
C LEU A 196 32.25 -8.69 17.53
N CYS A 197 32.87 -7.85 18.36
CA CYS A 197 34.11 -8.17 19.05
C CYS A 197 33.92 -8.87 20.42
N ARG A 198 32.66 -9.09 20.87
CA ARG A 198 32.40 -9.75 22.16
C ARG A 198 32.71 -11.24 22.06
N LYS A 199 32.98 -11.85 23.23
CA LYS A 199 33.15 -13.30 23.36
C LYS A 199 31.79 -14.03 23.24
N ASP A 200 30.80 -13.53 23.97
CA ASP A 200 29.46 -14.05 24.01
C ASP A 200 28.46 -12.99 23.51
N LYS A 201 27.36 -13.40 22.90
CA LYS A 201 26.38 -12.51 22.24
C LYS A 201 27.05 -11.55 21.25
N ASN A 202 27.88 -12.12 20.38
CA ASN A 202 28.66 -11.39 19.38
C ASN A 202 27.89 -11.14 18.07
N ASN A 203 26.57 -11.37 18.06
CA ASN A 203 25.72 -11.15 16.90
C ASN A 203 24.82 -9.93 17.16
N PRO A 204 25.07 -8.78 16.51
CA PRO A 204 24.16 -7.64 16.59
C PRO A 204 22.83 -7.92 15.86
N LEU A 205 21.75 -7.42 16.43
CA LEU A 205 20.43 -7.37 15.83
C LEU A 205 19.98 -5.92 15.73
N HIS A 206 19.97 -5.38 14.53
CA HIS A 206 19.51 -4.02 14.26
C HIS A 206 17.97 -4.01 14.24
N VAL A 207 17.37 -3.33 15.22
CA VAL A 207 15.94 -3.18 15.35
C VAL A 207 15.56 -1.73 15.12
N GLY A 208 14.67 -1.48 14.19
CA GLY A 208 14.24 -0.12 13.85
C GLY A 208 13.22 -0.12 12.73
N GLU A 209 12.53 0.99 12.55
CA GLU A 209 11.50 1.13 11.53
C GLU A 209 12.04 0.99 10.10
N PRO A 210 11.20 0.69 9.10
CA PRO A 210 11.61 0.67 7.70
C PRO A 210 12.18 2.04 7.27
N GLY A 211 13.24 2.05 6.47
CA GLY A 211 13.81 3.28 5.92
C GLY A 211 14.71 4.10 6.86
N VAL A 212 14.97 3.66 8.13
CA VAL A 212 15.86 4.38 9.05
C VAL A 212 17.36 4.17 8.77
N GLY A 213 17.71 3.28 7.82
CA GLY A 213 19.08 3.05 7.39
C GLY A 213 19.76 1.83 8.00
N LYS A 214 19.02 0.78 8.39
CA LYS A 214 19.59 -0.48 8.91
C LYS A 214 20.58 -1.14 7.95
N THR A 215 20.22 -1.26 6.68
CA THR A 215 21.09 -1.85 5.64
C THR A 215 22.29 -0.96 5.32
N ALA A 216 22.14 0.37 5.40
CA ALA A 216 23.26 1.30 5.22
C ALA A 216 24.37 1.12 6.28
N LEU A 217 24.05 0.72 7.51
CA LEU A 217 25.04 0.39 8.54
C LEU A 217 25.93 -0.79 8.13
N ILE A 218 25.40 -1.77 7.40
CA ILE A 218 26.15 -2.92 6.89
C ILE A 218 27.18 -2.45 5.85
N TYR A 219 26.74 -1.62 4.89
CA TYR A 219 27.66 -1.03 3.89
C TYR A 219 28.72 -0.13 4.55
N GLY A 220 28.33 0.66 5.57
CA GLY A 220 29.23 1.48 6.34
C GLY A 220 30.29 0.66 7.10
N LEU A 221 29.86 -0.44 7.74
CA LEU A 221 30.76 -1.38 8.42
C LEU A 221 31.76 -1.99 7.41
N THR A 222 31.28 -2.46 6.27
CA THR A 222 32.13 -3.03 5.22
C THR A 222 33.14 -2.01 4.72
N ALA A 223 32.74 -0.75 4.50
CA ALA A 223 33.65 0.32 4.11
C ALA A 223 34.77 0.59 5.12
N LEU A 224 34.46 0.48 6.44
CA LEU A 224 35.49 0.60 7.50
C LEU A 224 36.40 -0.61 7.53
N ILE A 225 35.90 -1.82 7.30
CA ILE A 225 36.71 -3.04 7.21
C ILE A 225 37.71 -2.93 6.07
N GLU A 226 37.29 -2.51 4.89
CA GLU A 226 38.15 -2.33 3.73
C GLU A 226 39.22 -1.24 3.92
N ARG A 227 38.88 -0.17 4.67
CA ARG A 227 39.85 0.87 5.03
C ARG A 227 40.79 0.46 6.16
N GLY A 228 40.55 -0.65 6.85
CA GLY A 228 41.29 -1.09 8.01
C GLY A 228 40.99 -0.26 9.26
N GLU A 229 39.93 0.54 9.27
CA GLU A 229 39.49 1.41 10.37
C GLU A 229 38.61 0.67 11.39
N VAL A 230 38.92 -0.59 11.64
CA VAL A 230 38.19 -1.48 12.55
C VAL A 230 39.11 -2.16 13.56
N PRO A 231 38.59 -2.64 14.70
CA PRO A 231 39.35 -3.45 15.63
C PRO A 231 40.02 -4.64 14.95
N GLU A 232 41.17 -5.08 15.46
CA GLU A 232 42.02 -6.13 14.89
C GLU A 232 41.25 -7.42 14.59
N ARG A 233 40.24 -7.78 15.40
CA ARG A 233 39.37 -8.96 15.21
C ARG A 233 38.47 -8.89 14.00
N LEU A 234 38.24 -7.71 13.43
CA LEU A 234 37.38 -7.47 12.26
C LEU A 234 38.19 -7.14 11.03
N ARG A 235 39.51 -6.97 11.13
CA ARG A 235 40.36 -6.72 9.96
C ARG A 235 40.34 -7.89 9.00
N GLY A 236 40.15 -7.61 7.71
CA GLY A 236 40.05 -8.62 6.67
C GLY A 236 38.83 -9.52 6.81
N ALA A 237 37.79 -9.09 7.51
CA ALA A 237 36.52 -9.82 7.54
C ALA A 237 35.77 -9.66 6.20
N HIS A 238 35.22 -10.78 5.72
CA HIS A 238 34.33 -10.77 4.57
C HIS A 238 32.87 -10.69 5.03
N VAL A 239 32.15 -9.72 4.53
CA VAL A 239 30.76 -9.47 4.84
C VAL A 239 29.89 -10.00 3.71
N TYR A 240 28.99 -10.89 4.03
CA TYR A 240 28.06 -11.52 3.10
C TYR A 240 26.62 -11.13 3.42
N MET A 241 25.85 -10.78 2.40
CA MET A 241 24.42 -10.54 2.52
C MET A 241 23.67 -11.76 2.02
N MET A 242 22.79 -12.32 2.86
CA MET A 242 21.88 -13.38 2.47
C MET A 242 20.50 -12.80 2.16
N ASP A 243 20.05 -13.01 0.92
CA ASP A 243 18.70 -12.67 0.50
C ASP A 243 17.79 -13.89 0.62
N MET A 244 16.71 -13.75 1.38
CA MET A 244 15.75 -14.81 1.59
C MET A 244 14.99 -15.19 0.31
N GLY A 245 14.78 -14.22 -0.60
CA GLY A 245 14.16 -14.48 -1.89
C GLY A 245 14.97 -15.49 -2.71
N THR A 246 16.28 -15.27 -2.82
CA THR A 246 17.22 -16.19 -3.51
C THR A 246 17.29 -17.57 -2.83
N MET A 247 17.21 -17.61 -1.49
CA MET A 247 17.25 -18.85 -0.74
C MET A 247 16.02 -19.73 -0.95
N VAL A 248 14.85 -19.14 -1.16
CA VAL A 248 13.57 -19.82 -1.37
C VAL A 248 13.25 -20.02 -2.86
N ALA A 249 13.79 -19.22 -3.76
CA ALA A 249 13.53 -19.31 -5.19
C ALA A 249 13.87 -20.69 -5.76
N GLY A 250 12.88 -21.35 -6.40
CA GLY A 250 13.05 -22.70 -6.99
C GLY A 250 13.14 -23.86 -5.98
N THR A 251 12.91 -23.63 -4.67
CA THR A 251 12.77 -24.73 -3.70
C THR A 251 11.30 -25.15 -3.65
N GLN A 252 11.02 -26.40 -4.04
CA GLN A 252 9.67 -26.97 -3.94
C GLN A 252 9.46 -27.69 -2.60
N PHE A 253 10.55 -28.12 -1.95
CA PHE A 253 10.50 -28.89 -0.71
C PHE A 253 11.35 -28.24 0.38
N ARG A 254 10.92 -28.41 1.62
CA ARG A 254 11.64 -27.97 2.82
C ARG A 254 13.11 -28.42 2.84
N GLY A 255 13.38 -29.61 2.37
CA GLY A 255 14.73 -30.18 2.35
C GLY A 255 15.73 -29.44 1.46
N ASP A 256 15.27 -28.79 0.38
CA ASP A 256 16.13 -28.03 -0.52
C ASP A 256 16.59 -26.74 0.12
N PHE A 257 15.67 -26.03 0.78
CA PHE A 257 15.99 -24.86 1.56
C PHE A 257 16.97 -25.18 2.71
N GLU A 258 16.76 -26.30 3.40
CA GLU A 258 17.64 -26.77 4.46
C GLU A 258 19.05 -27.10 3.92
N LYS A 259 19.16 -27.77 2.78
CA LYS A 259 20.44 -28.04 2.10
C LYS A 259 21.16 -26.76 1.71
N ARG A 260 20.44 -25.74 1.15
CA ARG A 260 21.04 -24.45 0.78
C ARG A 260 21.58 -23.70 1.98
N ILE A 261 20.82 -23.59 3.08
CA ILE A 261 21.30 -22.97 4.31
C ILE A 261 22.56 -23.69 4.80
N LYS A 262 22.53 -25.03 4.87
CA LYS A 262 23.68 -25.82 5.32
C LYS A 262 24.90 -25.57 4.46
N MET A 263 24.74 -25.57 3.13
CA MET A 263 25.82 -25.30 2.18
C MET A 263 26.44 -23.90 2.40
N VAL A 264 25.61 -22.86 2.58
CA VAL A 264 26.08 -21.50 2.87
C VAL A 264 26.83 -21.44 4.20
N MET A 265 26.29 -22.06 5.25
CA MET A 265 26.92 -22.05 6.58
C MET A 265 28.25 -22.80 6.60
N GLU A 266 28.33 -23.94 5.93
CA GLU A 266 29.58 -24.72 5.82
C GLU A 266 30.62 -23.95 5.01
N GLY A 267 30.23 -23.31 3.89
CA GLY A 267 31.12 -22.51 3.08
C GLY A 267 31.67 -21.29 3.85
N LEU A 268 30.82 -20.56 4.58
CA LEU A 268 31.24 -19.44 5.41
C LEU A 268 32.13 -19.85 6.58
N ALA A 269 31.88 -21.01 7.18
CA ALA A 269 32.72 -21.53 8.26
C ALA A 269 34.10 -21.93 7.77
N GLN A 270 34.24 -22.43 6.55
CA GLN A 270 35.53 -22.79 5.92
C GLN A 270 36.33 -21.54 5.50
N GLU A 271 35.67 -20.47 5.07
CA GLU A 271 36.33 -19.23 4.68
C GLU A 271 37.03 -18.53 5.85
N GLY A 272 36.49 -18.67 7.06
CA GLY A 272 37.01 -18.02 8.26
C GLY A 272 36.75 -16.50 8.24
N ASN A 273 36.69 -15.89 9.41
CA ASN A 273 36.45 -14.44 9.60
C ASN A 273 35.27 -13.87 8.81
N ALA A 274 34.22 -14.69 8.57
CA ALA A 274 33.02 -14.30 7.83
C ALA A 274 31.99 -13.64 8.75
N ILE A 275 31.30 -12.61 8.23
CA ILE A 275 30.14 -11.95 8.82
C ILE A 275 28.96 -12.15 7.89
N LEU A 276 27.94 -12.87 8.33
CA LEU A 276 26.70 -13.08 7.57
C LEU A 276 25.63 -12.09 7.99
N CYS A 277 25.22 -11.24 7.07
CA CYS A 277 24.13 -10.28 7.25
C CYS A 277 22.83 -10.89 6.70
N ILE A 278 21.80 -10.90 7.53
CA ILE A 278 20.47 -11.41 7.19
C ILE A 278 19.50 -10.26 7.33
N ASP A 279 19.08 -9.68 6.20
CA ASP A 279 18.06 -8.65 6.21
C ASP A 279 16.68 -9.30 6.43
N GLU A 280 15.82 -8.61 7.15
CA GLU A 280 14.50 -9.15 7.56
C GLU A 280 14.59 -10.56 8.19
N ILE A 281 15.49 -10.74 9.16
CA ILE A 281 15.75 -12.05 9.81
C ILE A 281 14.49 -12.74 10.34
N HIS A 282 13.39 -11.99 10.57
CA HIS A 282 12.11 -12.52 10.98
C HIS A 282 11.50 -13.47 9.92
N ASN A 283 11.85 -13.32 8.65
CA ASN A 283 11.41 -14.19 7.57
C ASN A 283 11.94 -15.62 7.72
N LEU A 284 13.10 -15.79 8.35
CA LEU A 284 13.63 -17.11 8.71
C LEU A 284 12.83 -17.80 9.83
N ILE A 285 12.14 -17.01 10.65
CA ILE A 285 11.52 -17.46 11.92
C ILE A 285 10.01 -17.62 11.77
N GLY A 286 9.39 -16.85 10.88
CA GLY A 286 7.94 -16.67 10.82
C GLY A 286 7.23 -17.09 9.53
N ALA A 287 7.95 -17.43 8.50
CA ALA A 287 7.43 -17.63 7.14
C ALA A 287 6.48 -18.83 6.94
N GLY A 288 5.93 -19.44 7.99
CA GLY A 288 5.14 -20.67 7.88
C GLY A 288 3.84 -20.70 8.66
N ARG A 289 3.17 -19.58 8.90
CA ARG A 289 1.95 -19.57 9.73
C ARG A 289 0.62 -19.67 8.98
N ASN A 290 0.62 -19.80 7.67
CA ASN A 290 -0.60 -20.06 6.90
C ASN A 290 -0.58 -21.51 6.36
N GLY A 291 -0.94 -22.46 7.22
CA GLY A 291 -1.22 -23.86 6.85
C GLY A 291 0.03 -24.76 6.73
N ASP A 292 0.12 -25.77 7.57
CA ASP A 292 0.98 -26.96 7.51
C ASP A 292 2.42 -26.83 6.99
N ALA A 293 3.33 -26.61 7.88
CA ALA A 293 4.78 -26.65 7.81
C ALA A 293 5.47 -25.28 7.95
N SER A 294 5.60 -24.83 9.21
CA SER A 294 6.45 -23.68 9.52
C SER A 294 7.92 -23.99 9.19
N LEU A 295 8.50 -23.24 8.25
CA LEU A 295 9.95 -23.20 8.04
C LEU A 295 10.61 -22.61 9.30
N ASP A 296 10.91 -23.44 10.28
CA ASP A 296 11.65 -23.01 11.48
C ASP A 296 13.17 -23.17 11.23
N ALA A 297 13.70 -22.28 10.37
CA ALA A 297 15.13 -22.23 10.09
C ALA A 297 15.97 -21.79 11.30
N SER A 298 15.35 -21.34 12.39
CA SER A 298 16.06 -20.94 13.61
C SER A 298 16.81 -22.11 14.26
N ASN A 299 16.27 -23.34 14.14
CA ASN A 299 16.94 -24.54 14.63
C ASN A 299 18.19 -24.90 13.82
N MET A 300 18.24 -24.54 12.56
CA MET A 300 19.40 -24.81 11.68
C MET A 300 20.55 -23.84 11.94
N LEU A 301 20.24 -22.59 12.29
CA LEU A 301 21.25 -21.60 12.66
C LEU A 301 21.88 -21.87 14.03
N LYS A 302 21.21 -22.66 14.89
CA LYS A 302 21.64 -22.92 16.26
C LYS A 302 23.08 -23.41 16.39
N PRO A 303 23.55 -24.44 15.67
CA PRO A 303 24.94 -24.94 15.80
C PRO A 303 25.97 -23.83 15.48
N TYR A 304 25.70 -23.02 14.46
CA TYR A 304 26.61 -21.97 14.01
C TYR A 304 26.62 -20.75 14.94
N LEU A 305 25.46 -20.41 15.51
CA LEU A 305 25.34 -19.39 16.56
C LEU A 305 26.00 -19.83 17.89
N GLU A 306 26.09 -21.12 18.15
CA GLU A 306 26.71 -21.67 19.34
C GLU A 306 28.22 -21.84 19.18
N SER A 307 28.71 -22.25 18.02
CA SER A 307 30.13 -22.40 17.75
C SER A 307 30.89 -21.08 17.68
N GLY A 308 30.21 -19.99 17.28
CA GLY A 308 30.84 -18.68 17.05
C GLY A 308 31.82 -18.65 15.88
N ALA A 309 31.81 -19.68 15.02
CA ALA A 309 32.63 -19.74 13.82
C ALA A 309 32.26 -18.67 12.79
N ILE A 310 30.98 -18.33 12.72
CA ILE A 310 30.40 -17.28 11.86
C ILE A 310 29.80 -16.22 12.78
N ARG A 311 30.02 -14.93 12.47
CA ARG A 311 29.32 -13.82 13.10
C ARG A 311 28.11 -13.46 12.28
N PHE A 312 27.02 -13.12 12.94
CA PHE A 312 25.77 -12.76 12.28
C PHE A 312 25.39 -11.29 12.57
N ILE A 313 24.85 -10.63 11.57
CA ILE A 313 24.14 -9.34 11.74
C ILE A 313 22.72 -9.59 11.25
N GLY A 314 21.72 -9.40 12.11
CA GLY A 314 20.32 -9.45 11.73
C GLY A 314 19.73 -8.05 11.64
N SER A 315 18.75 -7.82 10.75
CA SER A 315 17.91 -6.62 10.76
C SER A 315 16.43 -6.99 10.84
N THR A 316 15.63 -6.18 11.53
CA THR A 316 14.18 -6.37 11.66
C THR A 316 13.51 -5.06 12.10
N THR A 317 12.17 -5.02 12.05
CA THR A 317 11.40 -3.92 12.64
C THR A 317 11.03 -4.21 14.11
N TYR A 318 10.54 -3.18 14.85
CA TYR A 318 10.09 -3.37 16.24
C TYR A 318 8.90 -4.31 16.34
N ASP A 319 7.95 -4.19 15.42
CA ASP A 319 6.74 -5.04 15.41
C ASP A 319 7.09 -6.50 15.15
N GLU A 320 7.94 -6.77 14.18
CA GLU A 320 8.39 -8.11 13.81
C GLU A 320 9.30 -8.71 14.90
N TYR A 321 10.14 -7.90 15.50
CA TYR A 321 10.92 -8.33 16.67
C TYR A 321 10.01 -8.83 17.79
N ASN A 322 9.02 -8.05 18.18
CA ASN A 322 8.07 -8.41 19.25
C ASN A 322 7.20 -9.61 18.87
N ARG A 323 6.79 -9.70 17.60
CA ARG A 323 5.89 -10.74 17.10
C ARG A 323 6.59 -12.09 16.97
N TYR A 324 7.83 -12.11 16.47
CA TYR A 324 8.55 -13.33 16.08
C TYR A 324 9.80 -13.61 16.93
N ILE A 325 10.69 -12.64 17.11
CA ILE A 325 12.03 -12.86 17.70
C ILE A 325 11.99 -12.88 19.22
N ALA A 326 11.30 -11.96 19.86
CA ALA A 326 11.26 -11.85 21.34
C ALA A 326 10.74 -13.14 22.01
N LYS A 327 9.93 -13.92 21.31
CA LYS A 327 9.40 -15.20 21.79
C LYS A 327 10.40 -16.37 21.67
N GLN A 328 11.42 -16.22 20.84
CA GLN A 328 12.44 -17.22 20.60
C GLN A 328 13.60 -17.06 21.58
N LYS A 329 13.51 -17.69 22.74
CA LYS A 329 14.51 -17.59 23.82
C LYS A 329 15.95 -17.88 23.35
N LEU A 330 16.11 -18.73 22.36
CA LEU A 330 17.41 -19.12 21.81
C LEU A 330 18.06 -17.94 21.06
N LEU A 331 17.34 -17.28 20.18
CA LEU A 331 17.85 -16.14 19.41
C LEU A 331 18.12 -14.93 20.32
N VAL A 332 17.19 -14.61 21.24
CA VAL A 332 17.36 -13.50 22.20
C VAL A 332 18.65 -13.66 23.06
N ARG A 333 19.04 -14.90 23.36
CA ARG A 333 20.28 -15.19 24.10
C ARG A 333 21.54 -15.03 23.28
N ARG A 334 21.47 -15.15 21.96
CA ARG A 334 22.62 -15.13 21.05
C ARG A 334 22.78 -13.81 20.30
N PHE A 335 21.69 -13.10 20.10
CA PHE A 335 21.71 -11.77 19.50
C PHE A 335 21.70 -10.65 20.55
N GLN A 336 22.41 -9.57 20.26
CA GLN A 336 22.37 -8.32 21.03
C GLN A 336 21.58 -7.29 20.25
N GLN A 337 20.44 -6.89 20.76
CA GLN A 337 19.65 -5.81 20.17
C GLN A 337 20.41 -4.49 20.18
N ILE A 338 20.36 -3.81 19.05
CA ILE A 338 20.82 -2.43 18.82
C ILE A 338 19.66 -1.68 18.19
N ASP A 339 19.15 -0.69 18.89
CA ASP A 339 18.03 0.11 18.42
C ASP A 339 18.51 1.16 17.42
N ILE A 340 17.91 1.16 16.24
CA ILE A 340 18.18 2.11 15.17
C ILE A 340 16.97 3.04 15.07
N ALA A 341 17.04 4.15 15.83
CA ALA A 341 15.94 5.12 15.86
C ALA A 341 15.89 5.98 14.59
N GLU A 342 14.73 6.58 14.30
CA GLU A 342 14.62 7.62 13.28
C GLU A 342 15.59 8.76 13.60
N PRO A 343 16.40 9.24 12.63
CA PRO A 343 17.33 10.35 12.87
C PRO A 343 16.54 11.64 13.14
N SER A 344 17.17 12.55 13.90
CA SER A 344 16.63 13.91 14.03
C SER A 344 16.54 14.59 12.66
N VAL A 345 15.69 15.62 12.54
CA VAL A 345 15.56 16.39 11.30
C VAL A 345 16.91 16.96 10.86
N ASP A 346 17.71 17.46 11.80
CA ASP A 346 19.01 18.05 11.48
C ASP A 346 20.05 16.98 11.08
N ASP A 347 20.01 15.78 11.68
CA ASP A 347 20.83 14.65 11.24
C ASP A 347 20.41 14.16 9.86
N ALA A 348 19.10 14.07 9.61
CA ALA A 348 18.60 13.71 8.29
C ALA A 348 18.99 14.73 7.20
N ILE A 349 19.02 16.02 7.51
CA ILE A 349 19.55 17.04 6.59
C ILE A 349 21.03 16.75 6.27
N ARG A 350 21.85 16.45 7.27
CA ARG A 350 23.27 16.10 7.05
C ARG A 350 23.42 14.85 6.18
N ILE A 351 22.61 13.83 6.43
CA ILE A 351 22.61 12.60 5.65
C ILE A 351 22.26 12.91 4.19
N VAL A 352 21.14 13.58 3.93
CA VAL A 352 20.65 13.84 2.57
C VAL A 352 21.56 14.83 1.81
N GLU A 353 22.12 15.86 2.50
CA GLU A 353 23.13 16.75 1.90
C GLU A 353 24.39 15.98 1.50
N GLY A 354 24.83 15.02 2.29
CA GLY A 354 25.99 14.20 1.94
C GLY A 354 25.72 13.23 0.78
N LEU A 355 24.47 12.80 0.58
CA LEU A 355 24.04 11.97 -0.55
C LEU A 355 23.77 12.78 -1.82
N ARG A 356 23.53 14.10 -1.69
CA ARG A 356 23.22 14.98 -2.83
C ARG A 356 24.13 14.83 -4.03
N PRO A 357 25.48 14.77 -3.90
CA PRO A 357 26.36 14.65 -5.07
C PRO A 357 26.15 13.37 -5.88
N SER A 358 25.76 12.27 -5.22
CA SER A 358 25.43 11.00 -5.86
C SER A 358 24.18 11.13 -6.74
N TYR A 359 23.11 11.72 -6.19
CA TYR A 359 21.85 11.96 -6.91
C TYR A 359 22.01 13.02 -8.02
N GLU A 360 22.78 14.08 -7.78
CA GLU A 360 23.12 15.07 -8.83
C GLU A 360 23.83 14.43 -10.01
N LYS A 361 24.73 13.49 -9.75
CA LYS A 361 25.47 12.76 -10.77
C LYS A 361 24.56 11.77 -11.51
N PHE A 362 23.72 11.07 -10.79
CA PHE A 362 22.83 10.04 -11.34
C PHE A 362 21.81 10.65 -12.33
N HIS A 363 21.10 11.70 -11.93
CA HIS A 363 20.06 12.35 -12.73
C HIS A 363 20.61 13.45 -13.66
N GLY A 364 21.89 13.80 -13.60
CA GLY A 364 22.46 14.90 -14.39
C GLY A 364 21.87 16.27 -14.03
N VAL A 365 21.36 16.45 -12.82
CA VAL A 365 20.71 17.67 -12.33
C VAL A 365 21.55 18.36 -11.25
N LYS A 366 21.13 19.55 -10.83
CA LYS A 366 21.69 20.25 -9.69
C LYS A 366 20.58 20.69 -8.72
N TYR A 367 20.70 20.35 -7.45
CA TYR A 367 19.79 20.83 -6.42
C TYR A 367 20.20 22.24 -6.02
N ALA A 368 19.28 23.19 -6.06
CA ALA A 368 19.52 24.57 -5.64
C ALA A 368 19.84 24.65 -4.14
N ALA A 369 20.54 25.69 -3.72
CA ALA A 369 20.86 25.87 -2.31
C ALA A 369 19.62 25.86 -1.41
N GLY A 370 19.67 25.12 -0.29
CA GLY A 370 18.57 25.00 0.66
C GLY A 370 17.41 24.13 0.22
N VAL A 371 17.45 23.52 -0.99
CA VAL A 371 16.39 22.63 -1.48
C VAL A 371 16.37 21.31 -0.71
N VAL A 372 17.54 20.77 -0.37
CA VAL A 372 17.64 19.53 0.42
C VAL A 372 17.10 19.73 1.83
N GLU A 373 17.49 20.82 2.50
CA GLU A 373 16.94 21.17 3.82
C GLU A 373 15.40 21.31 3.73
N PHE A 374 14.92 22.00 2.73
CA PHE A 374 13.47 22.14 2.50
C PHE A 374 12.81 20.78 2.27
N ALA A 375 13.43 19.88 1.50
CA ALA A 375 12.94 18.52 1.27
C ALA A 375 12.77 17.74 2.57
N VAL A 376 13.81 17.72 3.40
CA VAL A 376 13.81 16.98 4.67
C VAL A 376 12.75 17.55 5.63
N ARG A 377 12.73 18.87 5.82
CA ARG A 377 11.73 19.50 6.71
C ARG A 377 10.30 19.31 6.22
N SER A 378 10.09 19.40 4.91
CA SER A 378 8.78 19.17 4.31
C SER A 378 8.36 17.70 4.37
N ALA A 379 9.27 16.75 4.11
CA ALA A 379 9.01 15.34 4.27
C ALA A 379 8.69 14.97 5.72
N ALA A 380 9.43 15.53 6.70
CA ALA A 380 9.17 15.36 8.12
C ALA A 380 7.77 15.86 8.52
N LYS A 381 7.34 16.98 7.94
CA LYS A 381 6.05 17.62 8.25
C LYS A 381 4.87 16.94 7.57
N HIS A 382 5.00 16.53 6.32
CA HIS A 382 3.86 16.14 5.46
C HIS A 382 3.81 14.63 5.16
N ILE A 383 4.96 13.91 5.12
CA ILE A 383 5.02 12.46 4.89
C ILE A 383 5.18 11.77 6.25
N ARG A 384 4.11 11.12 6.74
CA ARG A 384 4.07 10.58 8.11
C ARG A 384 3.95 9.06 8.19
N ASP A 385 3.66 8.42 7.08
CA ASP A 385 3.58 6.96 6.91
C ASP A 385 4.95 6.31 6.71
N ARG A 386 6.01 7.11 6.59
CA ARG A 386 7.40 6.69 6.40
C ARG A 386 8.34 7.45 7.33
N PHE A 387 9.56 6.95 7.48
CA PHE A 387 10.57 7.48 8.38
C PHE A 387 11.71 8.18 7.65
N LEU A 388 12.37 9.12 8.34
CA LEU A 388 13.60 9.73 7.85
C LEU A 388 14.76 8.71 7.99
N PRO A 389 15.77 8.78 7.10
CA PRO A 389 15.94 9.73 5.99
C PRO A 389 15.24 9.31 4.70
N ASP A 390 14.74 8.08 4.60
CA ASP A 390 14.21 7.44 3.39
C ASP A 390 13.17 8.30 2.66
N LYS A 391 12.12 8.75 3.37
CA LYS A 391 11.08 9.63 2.78
C LYS A 391 11.59 10.94 2.19
N ALA A 392 12.72 11.45 2.68
CA ALA A 392 13.33 12.65 2.15
C ALA A 392 14.25 12.35 0.96
N ILE A 393 14.91 11.19 0.99
CA ILE A 393 15.71 10.66 -0.11
C ILE A 393 14.79 10.40 -1.31
N ASP A 394 13.69 9.70 -1.13
CA ASP A 394 12.69 9.45 -2.18
C ASP A 394 12.21 10.76 -2.81
N LEU A 395 11.95 11.78 -1.99
CA LEU A 395 11.46 13.06 -2.49
C LEU A 395 12.48 13.79 -3.37
N ILE A 396 13.78 13.76 -3.02
CA ILE A 396 14.83 14.37 -3.86
C ILE A 396 15.08 13.52 -5.12
N ASP A 397 15.02 12.20 -5.00
CA ASP A 397 15.18 11.27 -6.12
C ASP A 397 14.07 11.46 -7.16
N GLU A 398 12.81 11.48 -6.74
CA GLU A 398 11.66 11.75 -7.61
C GLU A 398 11.74 13.14 -8.26
N ALA A 399 12.24 14.14 -7.51
CA ALA A 399 12.44 15.48 -8.07
C ALA A 399 13.55 15.51 -9.13
N GLY A 400 14.63 14.74 -8.93
CA GLY A 400 15.69 14.53 -9.90
C GLY A 400 15.18 13.87 -11.16
N ALA A 401 14.49 12.74 -11.02
CA ALA A 401 13.89 11.97 -12.11
C ALA A 401 12.86 12.81 -12.90
N TYR A 402 12.03 13.58 -12.20
CA TYR A 402 11.08 14.48 -12.88
C TYR A 402 11.80 15.53 -13.73
N ARG A 403 12.89 16.13 -13.23
CA ARG A 403 13.67 17.12 -13.96
C ARG A 403 14.42 16.52 -15.15
N GLU A 404 14.90 15.30 -15.02
CA GLU A 404 15.52 14.54 -16.11
C GLU A 404 14.51 14.28 -17.25
N THR A 405 13.30 13.86 -16.92
CA THR A 405 12.24 13.58 -17.91
C THR A 405 11.57 14.84 -18.47
N HIS A 406 11.62 15.97 -17.74
CA HIS A 406 11.05 17.27 -18.13
C HIS A 406 12.11 18.37 -18.07
N PRO A 407 13.08 18.37 -19.01
CA PRO A 407 14.18 19.33 -18.98
C PRO A 407 13.72 20.76 -19.28
N LEU A 408 14.35 21.72 -18.61
CA LEU A 408 14.14 23.15 -18.90
C LEU A 408 14.80 23.50 -20.22
N THR A 409 14.01 23.94 -21.19
CA THR A 409 14.47 24.31 -22.54
C THR A 409 15.40 25.53 -22.55
N THR A 410 15.35 26.36 -21.51
CA THR A 410 16.07 27.62 -21.37
C THR A 410 17.44 27.50 -20.68
N GLN A 411 17.74 26.36 -20.05
CA GLN A 411 18.95 26.19 -19.23
C GLN A 411 19.77 24.96 -19.67
N LYS A 412 21.10 25.15 -19.88
CA LYS A 412 22.01 24.03 -20.14
C LYS A 412 22.19 23.10 -18.95
N ARG A 413 22.15 23.63 -17.72
CA ARG A 413 22.17 22.83 -16.49
C ARG A 413 20.76 22.71 -15.94
N GLN A 414 20.30 21.47 -15.80
CA GLN A 414 19.00 21.17 -15.22
C GLN A 414 19.06 21.38 -13.71
N THR A 415 18.14 22.19 -13.19
CA THR A 415 18.12 22.54 -11.75
C THR A 415 16.81 22.13 -11.12
N VAL A 416 16.91 21.50 -9.96
CA VAL A 416 15.77 21.22 -9.06
C VAL A 416 15.68 22.38 -8.08
N ASP A 417 14.58 23.11 -8.13
CA ASP A 417 14.29 24.24 -7.24
C ASP A 417 13.21 23.90 -6.21
N ARG A 418 13.02 24.78 -5.25
CA ARG A 418 12.01 24.62 -4.19
C ARG A 418 10.57 24.49 -4.75
N ARG A 419 10.28 25.17 -5.88
CA ARG A 419 8.96 25.13 -6.50
C ARG A 419 8.65 23.74 -7.06
N LEU A 420 9.58 23.16 -7.81
CA LEU A 420 9.43 21.80 -8.32
C LEU A 420 9.25 20.81 -7.18
N LEU A 421 10.04 20.94 -6.12
CA LEU A 421 9.95 20.04 -4.96
C LEU A 421 8.59 20.16 -4.26
N THR A 422 8.03 21.37 -4.18
CA THR A 422 6.67 21.59 -3.65
C THR A 422 5.61 20.92 -4.50
N ASP A 423 5.72 21.01 -5.84
CA ASP A 423 4.78 20.37 -6.76
C ASP A 423 4.85 18.83 -6.69
N ILE A 424 6.04 18.28 -6.48
CA ILE A 424 6.23 16.83 -6.29
C ILE A 424 5.67 16.39 -4.93
N LEU A 425 6.00 17.12 -3.86
CA LEU A 425 5.47 16.84 -2.53
C LEU A 425 3.93 16.85 -2.53
N ALA A 426 3.32 17.78 -3.25
CA ALA A 426 1.88 17.86 -3.44
C ALA A 426 1.31 16.56 -4.06
N ARG A 427 1.98 16.02 -5.07
CA ARG A 427 1.59 14.75 -5.72
C ARG A 427 1.76 13.57 -4.79
N VAL A 428 2.91 13.46 -4.12
CA VAL A 428 3.21 12.36 -3.19
C VAL A 428 2.20 12.34 -2.04
N CYS A 429 1.96 13.51 -1.41
CA CYS A 429 1.02 13.65 -0.31
C CYS A 429 -0.46 13.70 -0.74
N LYS A 430 -0.73 13.77 -2.07
CA LYS A 430 -2.09 13.96 -2.63
C LYS A 430 -2.80 15.19 -2.06
N ILE A 431 -2.04 16.27 -1.87
CA ILE A 431 -2.52 17.56 -1.36
C ILE A 431 -2.47 18.55 -2.54
N ASP A 432 -3.36 19.55 -2.54
CA ASP A 432 -3.29 20.61 -3.53
C ASP A 432 -1.97 21.39 -3.38
N ALA A 433 -1.26 21.59 -4.49
CA ALA A 433 0.02 22.31 -4.50
C ALA A 433 -0.12 23.76 -4.00
N GLU A 434 -1.29 24.36 -4.16
CA GLU A 434 -1.59 25.69 -3.61
C GLU A 434 -1.67 25.70 -2.08
N ALA A 435 -2.13 24.61 -1.48
CA ALA A 435 -2.21 24.46 -0.02
C ALA A 435 -0.81 24.30 0.63
N LEU A 436 0.20 23.91 -0.13
CA LEU A 436 1.60 23.75 0.33
C LEU A 436 2.43 25.04 0.17
N LYS A 437 1.98 25.99 -0.65
CA LYS A 437 2.69 27.27 -0.82
C LYS A 437 2.52 28.13 0.43
N GLU A 438 3.59 28.77 0.87
CA GLU A 438 3.59 29.76 1.99
C GLU A 438 2.62 30.94 1.77
N GLN A 439 2.02 31.06 0.58
CA GLN A 439 0.97 32.05 0.26
C GLN A 439 -0.39 31.76 0.93
N SER A 440 -0.49 30.70 1.75
CA SER A 440 -1.72 30.38 2.49
C SER A 440 -2.16 31.46 3.50
N ASN A 441 -1.28 32.39 3.87
CA ASN A 441 -1.64 33.46 4.81
C ASN A 441 -2.66 34.45 4.22
N ASP A 442 -2.58 34.72 2.92
CA ASP A 442 -3.58 35.62 2.27
C ASP A 442 -4.94 34.91 2.12
N ALA A 443 -4.93 33.61 1.78
CA ALA A 443 -6.15 32.82 1.73
C ALA A 443 -6.80 32.68 3.12
N LEU A 444 -6.00 32.51 4.17
CA LEU A 444 -6.50 32.47 5.56
C LEU A 444 -7.03 33.84 6.02
N ARG A 445 -6.47 34.93 5.52
CA ARG A 445 -6.93 36.31 5.84
C ARG A 445 -8.29 36.59 5.23
N THR A 446 -8.58 36.13 4.03
CA THR A 446 -9.86 36.32 3.33
C THR A 446 -10.91 35.28 3.67
N LEU A 447 -10.53 34.17 4.31
CA LEU A 447 -11.35 32.99 4.55
C LEU A 447 -12.70 33.33 5.22
N GLU A 448 -12.69 34.14 6.26
CA GLU A 448 -13.91 34.59 6.96
C GLU A 448 -14.86 35.31 6.01
N GLY A 449 -14.34 36.29 5.25
CA GLY A 449 -15.12 37.04 4.28
C GLY A 449 -15.70 36.14 3.17
N ASP A 450 -14.94 35.18 2.71
CA ASP A 450 -15.37 34.27 1.64
C ASP A 450 -16.43 33.28 2.11
N ILE A 451 -16.34 32.80 3.35
CA ILE A 451 -17.39 31.96 3.94
C ILE A 451 -18.67 32.77 4.17
N LYS A 452 -18.57 34.02 4.68
CA LYS A 452 -19.72 34.89 4.93
C LYS A 452 -20.47 35.28 3.65
N LYS A 453 -19.82 35.29 2.49
CA LYS A 453 -20.48 35.49 1.19
C LYS A 453 -21.43 34.33 0.84
N GLU A 454 -21.17 33.15 1.35
CA GLU A 454 -21.96 31.96 1.06
C GLU A 454 -22.89 31.53 2.17
N ILE A 455 -22.55 31.85 3.42
CA ILE A 455 -23.30 31.51 4.63
C ILE A 455 -23.88 32.81 5.21
N PHE A 456 -25.19 32.89 5.27
CA PHE A 456 -25.89 34.11 5.67
C PHE A 456 -26.36 34.06 7.12
N GLY A 457 -26.10 35.13 7.88
CA GLY A 457 -26.61 35.35 9.22
C GLY A 457 -26.05 34.43 10.31
N GLN A 458 -24.91 33.81 10.05
CA GLN A 458 -24.17 32.96 11.01
C GLN A 458 -22.76 33.55 11.25
N ASP A 459 -22.65 34.89 11.30
CA ASP A 459 -21.37 35.58 11.31
C ASP A 459 -20.49 35.22 12.50
N GLU A 460 -21.08 35.06 13.70
CA GLU A 460 -20.36 34.64 14.90
C GLU A 460 -19.87 33.19 14.81
N ALA A 461 -20.72 32.30 14.31
CA ALA A 461 -20.33 30.88 14.11
C ALA A 461 -19.19 30.75 13.11
N VAL A 462 -19.25 31.50 11.99
CA VAL A 462 -18.18 31.51 10.97
C VAL A 462 -16.89 32.08 11.56
N ALA A 463 -16.95 33.18 12.32
CA ALA A 463 -15.78 33.79 12.93
C ALA A 463 -15.05 32.79 13.87
N ARG A 464 -15.79 32.11 14.75
CA ARG A 464 -15.21 31.07 15.66
C ARG A 464 -14.56 29.91 14.91
N VAL A 465 -15.20 29.42 13.85
CA VAL A 465 -14.64 28.34 13.01
C VAL A 465 -13.33 28.78 12.36
N VAL A 466 -13.30 30.00 11.80
CA VAL A 466 -12.10 30.52 11.15
C VAL A 466 -10.99 30.79 12.16
N GLU A 467 -11.31 31.35 13.33
CA GLU A 467 -10.36 31.57 14.41
C GLU A 467 -9.69 30.27 14.86
N ALA A 468 -10.45 29.19 15.07
CA ALA A 468 -9.91 27.89 15.46
C ALA A 468 -8.92 27.34 14.42
N VAL A 469 -9.24 27.49 13.12
CA VAL A 469 -8.36 27.07 12.02
C VAL A 469 -7.12 27.94 11.93
N GLN A 470 -7.26 29.27 12.09
CA GLN A 470 -6.14 30.20 12.06
C GLN A 470 -5.17 29.99 13.21
N MET A 471 -5.66 29.72 14.42
CA MET A 471 -4.85 29.37 15.59
C MET A 471 -3.95 28.15 15.32
N SER A 472 -4.53 27.10 14.75
CA SER A 472 -3.78 25.89 14.40
C SER A 472 -2.75 26.15 13.30
N LYS A 473 -3.13 26.88 12.25
CA LYS A 473 -2.20 27.21 11.14
C LYS A 473 -1.08 28.16 11.57
N ALA A 474 -1.31 28.98 12.60
CA ALA A 474 -0.30 29.82 13.20
C ALA A 474 0.69 29.07 14.08
N GLY A 475 0.49 27.75 14.31
CA GLY A 475 1.34 26.96 15.19
C GLY A 475 1.14 27.24 16.68
N LEU A 476 0.00 27.85 17.05
CA LEU A 476 -0.34 28.15 18.44
C LEU A 476 -1.19 27.07 19.11
N ALA A 477 -1.66 26.08 18.32
CA ALA A 477 -2.35 24.92 18.83
C ALA A 477 -1.35 23.80 19.19
N ASP A 478 -1.79 22.81 19.96
CA ASP A 478 -1.02 21.64 20.36
C ASP A 478 -0.81 20.73 19.15
N ASP A 479 0.44 20.52 18.76
CA ASP A 479 0.83 19.67 17.60
C ASP A 479 0.45 18.20 17.75
N THR A 480 0.09 17.76 18.94
CA THR A 480 -0.36 16.39 19.23
C THR A 480 -1.87 16.20 19.00
N LYS A 481 -2.62 17.25 18.71
CA LYS A 481 -4.07 17.26 18.52
C LYS A 481 -4.47 17.50 17.07
N PRO A 482 -5.74 17.18 16.69
CA PRO A 482 -6.29 17.58 15.41
C PRO A 482 -6.24 19.11 15.21
N MET A 483 -6.23 19.57 13.94
CA MET A 483 -6.21 21.01 13.61
C MET A 483 -7.30 21.81 14.35
N ALA A 484 -8.51 21.28 14.37
CA ALA A 484 -9.62 21.77 15.20
C ALA A 484 -10.63 20.65 15.43
N SER A 485 -11.25 20.62 16.60
CA SER A 485 -12.35 19.71 16.96
C SER A 485 -13.54 20.55 17.41
N LEU A 486 -14.52 20.72 16.52
CA LEU A 486 -15.62 21.67 16.69
C LEU A 486 -16.95 20.94 16.83
N LEU A 487 -17.79 21.35 17.79
CA LEU A 487 -19.15 20.87 17.92
C LEU A 487 -20.13 21.96 17.46
N PHE A 488 -20.83 21.76 16.36
CA PHE A 488 -21.85 22.65 15.82
C PHE A 488 -23.21 22.34 16.41
N VAL A 489 -23.76 23.27 17.15
CA VAL A 489 -25.04 23.13 17.86
C VAL A 489 -26.08 24.11 17.33
N GLY A 490 -27.28 23.64 17.07
CA GLY A 490 -28.36 24.48 16.60
C GLY A 490 -29.49 23.72 15.92
N PRO A 491 -30.57 24.38 15.54
CA PRO A 491 -31.71 23.78 14.86
C PRO A 491 -31.33 23.10 13.54
N THR A 492 -32.25 22.27 13.04
CA THR A 492 -32.07 21.66 11.72
C THR A 492 -32.21 22.70 10.63
N GLY A 493 -31.40 22.64 9.58
CA GLY A 493 -31.53 23.49 8.41
C GLY A 493 -30.93 24.90 8.52
N VAL A 494 -30.20 25.22 9.60
CA VAL A 494 -29.57 26.55 9.82
C VAL A 494 -28.20 26.71 9.14
N GLY A 495 -27.67 25.67 8.47
CA GLY A 495 -26.44 25.75 7.69
C GLY A 495 -25.22 25.06 8.30
N LYS A 496 -25.34 24.26 9.38
CA LYS A 496 -24.20 23.55 10.01
C LYS A 496 -23.35 22.75 9.03
N THR A 497 -23.98 21.86 8.26
CA THR A 497 -23.32 21.02 7.24
C THR A 497 -22.76 21.86 6.08
N GLU A 498 -23.44 22.97 5.74
CA GLU A 498 -23.01 23.87 4.66
C GLU A 498 -21.74 24.65 5.03
N VAL A 499 -21.58 25.07 6.29
CA VAL A 499 -20.32 25.67 6.77
C VAL A 499 -19.16 24.71 6.62
N ALA A 500 -19.33 23.41 6.96
CA ALA A 500 -18.29 22.40 6.80
C ALA A 500 -17.92 22.22 5.32
N ARG A 501 -18.91 22.22 4.41
CA ARG A 501 -18.70 22.12 2.97
C ARG A 501 -17.92 23.31 2.42
N VAL A 502 -18.37 24.51 2.74
CA VAL A 502 -17.73 25.74 2.26
C VAL A 502 -16.33 25.89 2.82
N LEU A 503 -16.13 25.56 4.11
CA LEU A 503 -14.80 25.54 4.72
C LEU A 503 -13.86 24.58 3.97
N SER A 504 -14.32 23.36 3.68
CA SER A 504 -13.50 22.38 2.95
C SER A 504 -13.10 22.87 1.56
N GLU A 505 -14.04 23.48 0.82
CA GLU A 505 -13.79 24.02 -0.51
C GLU A 505 -12.80 25.19 -0.48
N ARG A 506 -12.98 26.15 0.47
CA ARG A 506 -12.10 27.31 0.59
C ARG A 506 -10.69 26.99 1.09
N MET A 507 -10.57 25.92 1.86
CA MET A 507 -9.26 25.42 2.33
C MET A 507 -8.59 24.42 1.38
N GLY A 508 -9.21 24.06 0.26
CA GLY A 508 -8.69 23.01 -0.64
C GLY A 508 -8.62 21.63 0.04
N MET A 509 -9.47 21.39 1.04
CA MET A 509 -9.51 20.11 1.77
C MET A 509 -10.67 19.26 1.30
N LYS A 510 -10.53 17.94 1.35
CA LYS A 510 -11.64 17.05 1.02
C LYS A 510 -12.62 16.94 2.18
N LEU A 511 -13.92 17.07 1.88
CA LEU A 511 -14.97 16.79 2.86
C LEU A 511 -15.27 15.28 2.91
N VAL A 512 -15.12 14.69 4.09
CA VAL A 512 -15.49 13.29 4.37
C VAL A 512 -16.61 13.31 5.40
N ARG A 513 -17.75 12.74 5.04
CA ARG A 513 -18.96 12.79 5.88
C ARG A 513 -19.31 11.39 6.38
N PHE A 514 -19.65 11.33 7.67
CA PHE A 514 -20.22 10.17 8.35
C PHE A 514 -21.54 10.58 9.01
N ASP A 515 -22.63 9.89 8.68
CA ASP A 515 -23.92 10.07 9.32
C ASP A 515 -24.00 9.14 10.54
N MET A 516 -24.03 9.72 11.74
CA MET A 516 -23.99 8.95 12.97
C MET A 516 -25.28 8.16 13.25
N SER A 517 -26.34 8.41 12.51
CA SER A 517 -27.55 7.59 12.53
C SER A 517 -27.28 6.15 12.07
N GLU A 518 -26.31 5.96 11.15
CA GLU A 518 -25.90 4.63 10.66
C GLU A 518 -25.07 3.86 11.70
N TYR A 519 -24.56 4.54 12.71
CA TYR A 519 -23.67 4.01 13.76
C TYR A 519 -24.32 4.03 15.16
N ALA A 520 -25.64 3.93 15.21
CA ALA A 520 -26.39 3.89 16.46
C ALA A 520 -26.26 2.55 17.21
N GLU A 521 -25.94 1.47 16.51
CA GLU A 521 -25.83 0.13 17.08
C GLU A 521 -24.35 -0.28 17.29
N LYS A 522 -24.13 -1.13 18.31
CA LYS A 522 -22.78 -1.56 18.71
C LYS A 522 -21.99 -2.22 17.58
N HIS A 523 -22.63 -3.05 16.75
CA HIS A 523 -21.94 -3.70 15.64
C HIS A 523 -21.53 -2.72 14.51
N ALA A 524 -22.19 -1.58 14.39
CA ALA A 524 -21.84 -0.57 13.42
C ALA A 524 -20.53 0.18 13.80
N VAL A 525 -20.15 0.18 15.09
CA VAL A 525 -18.87 0.76 15.56
C VAL A 525 -17.69 0.04 14.91
N ALA A 526 -17.79 -1.29 14.77
CA ALA A 526 -16.76 -2.09 14.11
C ALA A 526 -16.52 -1.68 12.64
N LYS A 527 -17.50 -1.12 11.95
CA LYS A 527 -17.31 -0.59 10.60
C LYS A 527 -16.37 0.62 10.54
N LEU A 528 -16.33 1.45 11.61
CA LEU A 528 -15.47 2.64 11.65
C LEU A 528 -14.01 2.28 11.90
N ILE A 529 -13.73 1.29 12.76
CA ILE A 529 -12.36 0.93 13.21
C ILE A 529 -11.93 -0.47 12.78
N GLY A 530 -12.74 -1.17 11.98
CA GLY A 530 -12.50 -2.56 11.57
C GLY A 530 -13.10 -3.58 12.55
N SER A 531 -13.39 -4.78 12.06
CA SER A 531 -13.85 -5.91 12.87
C SER A 531 -12.66 -6.56 13.59
N PRO A 532 -12.85 -7.07 14.83
CA PRO A 532 -11.81 -7.87 15.49
C PRO A 532 -11.49 -9.14 14.73
N ALA A 533 -10.27 -9.66 14.90
CA ALA A 533 -9.82 -10.91 14.29
C ALA A 533 -10.80 -12.07 14.61
N GLY A 534 -11.22 -12.80 13.59
CA GLY A 534 -12.16 -13.91 13.69
C GLY A 534 -13.64 -13.57 13.46
N TYR A 535 -13.99 -12.29 13.23
CA TYR A 535 -15.35 -11.88 12.86
C TYR A 535 -15.45 -11.60 11.35
N VAL A 536 -16.67 -11.76 10.81
CA VAL A 536 -16.98 -11.46 9.40
C VAL A 536 -16.69 -9.98 9.13
N GLY A 537 -15.98 -9.68 8.02
CA GLY A 537 -15.55 -8.31 7.66
C GLY A 537 -14.24 -7.87 8.32
N TYR A 538 -13.45 -8.79 8.86
CA TYR A 538 -12.09 -8.48 9.36
C TYR A 538 -11.19 -7.95 8.24
N GLU A 539 -11.29 -8.46 7.01
CA GLU A 539 -10.44 -8.05 5.88
C GLU A 539 -10.72 -6.62 5.37
N ASP A 540 -11.87 -6.03 5.68
CA ASP A 540 -12.29 -4.73 5.13
C ASP A 540 -11.63 -3.50 5.80
N GLY A 541 -10.95 -3.66 6.93
CA GLY A 541 -10.36 -2.55 7.70
C GLY A 541 -11.38 -1.55 8.25
N GLY A 542 -10.92 -0.48 8.90
CA GLY A 542 -11.80 0.58 9.43
C GLY A 542 -12.11 1.65 8.36
N LEU A 543 -13.38 1.95 8.14
CA LEU A 543 -13.80 2.98 7.18
C LEU A 543 -13.23 4.37 7.53
N LEU A 544 -13.18 4.73 8.81
CA LEU A 544 -12.66 6.02 9.26
C LEU A 544 -11.15 6.10 9.08
N THR A 545 -10.43 5.07 9.51
CA THR A 545 -8.96 5.01 9.38
C THR A 545 -8.53 4.96 7.93
N ALA A 546 -9.19 4.17 7.09
CA ALA A 546 -8.95 4.11 5.65
C ALA A 546 -9.20 5.45 4.94
N ALA A 547 -10.30 6.15 5.29
CA ALA A 547 -10.63 7.45 4.69
C ALA A 547 -9.56 8.52 5.03
N VAL A 548 -9.10 8.57 6.28
CA VAL A 548 -8.09 9.54 6.72
C VAL A 548 -6.71 9.20 6.16
N ARG A 549 -6.31 7.93 6.11
CA ARG A 549 -5.06 7.52 5.45
C ARG A 549 -5.05 7.88 3.97
N LYS A 550 -6.19 7.72 3.30
CA LYS A 550 -6.33 8.11 1.87
C LYS A 550 -6.26 9.63 1.67
N THR A 551 -6.76 10.41 2.62
CA THR A 551 -6.82 11.88 2.57
C THR A 551 -6.57 12.47 3.95
N PRO A 552 -5.29 12.58 4.39
CA PRO A 552 -4.95 13.07 5.73
C PRO A 552 -5.33 14.55 5.96
N ASN A 553 -5.34 15.34 4.88
CA ASN A 553 -5.76 16.75 4.92
C ASN A 553 -7.24 16.85 4.51
N CYS A 554 -8.13 16.66 5.47
CA CYS A 554 -9.57 16.62 5.23
C CYS A 554 -10.37 17.33 6.31
N VAL A 555 -11.60 17.70 5.95
CA VAL A 555 -12.66 18.08 6.90
C VAL A 555 -13.50 16.83 7.16
N LEU A 556 -13.46 16.32 8.38
CA LEU A 556 -14.28 15.21 8.83
C LEU A 556 -15.57 15.74 9.42
N LEU A 557 -16.69 15.44 8.81
CA LEU A 557 -18.01 15.83 9.28
C LEU A 557 -18.75 14.62 9.84
N PHE A 558 -18.99 14.64 11.15
CA PHE A 558 -19.83 13.66 11.84
C PHE A 558 -21.19 14.30 12.09
N ASP A 559 -22.18 13.87 11.31
CA ASP A 559 -23.52 14.46 11.36
C ASP A 559 -24.39 13.75 12.39
N GLU A 560 -25.17 14.51 13.20
CA GLU A 560 -26.08 14.04 14.24
C GLU A 560 -25.40 13.16 15.31
N ILE A 561 -24.31 13.67 15.92
CA ILE A 561 -23.46 12.95 16.87
C ILE A 561 -24.22 12.38 18.09
N GLU A 562 -25.35 13.00 18.48
CA GLU A 562 -26.20 12.53 19.58
C GLU A 562 -26.86 11.17 19.30
N LYS A 563 -26.89 10.73 18.05
CA LYS A 563 -27.43 9.42 17.66
C LYS A 563 -26.41 8.28 17.70
N ALA A 564 -25.13 8.63 17.81
CA ALA A 564 -24.05 7.66 17.83
C ALA A 564 -24.10 6.74 19.04
N HIS A 565 -23.66 5.49 18.86
CA HIS A 565 -23.48 4.57 19.98
C HIS A 565 -22.47 5.13 21.00
N PRO A 566 -22.66 4.95 22.31
CA PRO A 566 -21.73 5.46 23.34
C PRO A 566 -20.27 5.09 23.16
N ASP A 567 -19.97 3.92 22.61
CA ASP A 567 -18.59 3.47 22.36
C ASP A 567 -17.84 4.33 21.33
N ILE A 568 -18.55 5.00 20.42
CA ILE A 568 -17.96 5.91 19.42
C ILE A 568 -17.33 7.13 20.09
N PHE A 569 -17.88 7.58 21.21
CA PHE A 569 -17.30 8.69 21.96
C PHE A 569 -15.89 8.36 22.49
N ASN A 570 -15.61 7.11 22.83
CA ASN A 570 -14.26 6.68 23.23
C ASN A 570 -13.26 6.80 22.06
N ILE A 571 -13.70 6.53 20.82
CA ILE A 571 -12.89 6.73 19.62
C ILE A 571 -12.60 8.21 19.43
N PHE A 572 -13.61 9.08 19.57
CA PHE A 572 -13.40 10.52 19.47
C PHE A 572 -12.46 11.07 20.54
N LEU A 573 -12.57 10.59 21.78
CA LEU A 573 -11.66 10.97 22.86
C LEU A 573 -10.21 10.64 22.49
N GLN A 574 -9.96 9.43 21.97
CA GLN A 574 -8.63 9.03 21.52
C GLN A 574 -8.12 9.92 20.38
N ILE A 575 -8.96 10.21 19.37
CA ILE A 575 -8.59 11.08 18.25
C ILE A 575 -8.28 12.50 18.73
N MET A 576 -9.11 13.07 19.61
CA MET A 576 -8.95 14.44 20.11
C MET A 576 -7.74 14.60 21.05
N ASP A 577 -7.32 13.54 21.75
CA ASP A 577 -6.17 13.58 22.66
C ASP A 577 -4.84 13.35 21.94
N TYR A 578 -4.81 12.41 20.99
CA TYR A 578 -3.55 11.94 20.38
C TYR A 578 -3.48 12.19 18.88
N ALA A 579 -4.52 12.74 18.26
CA ALA A 579 -4.66 12.88 16.81
C ALA A 579 -4.31 11.61 16.03
N ALA A 580 -4.54 10.45 16.62
CA ALA A 580 -4.22 9.15 16.04
C ALA A 580 -5.27 8.12 16.42
N LEU A 581 -5.56 7.24 15.50
CA LEU A 581 -6.42 6.08 15.71
C LEU A 581 -5.78 4.87 15.03
N THR A 582 -5.64 3.78 15.78
CA THR A 582 -5.19 2.50 15.24
C THR A 582 -6.40 1.60 15.05
N ASP A 583 -6.55 1.04 13.87
CA ASP A 583 -7.63 0.10 13.58
C ASP A 583 -7.30 -1.32 14.09
N ASN A 584 -8.26 -2.22 13.96
CA ASN A 584 -8.11 -3.60 14.41
C ASN A 584 -7.11 -4.43 13.56
N HIS A 585 -6.63 -3.90 12.43
CA HIS A 585 -5.53 -4.45 11.65
C HIS A 585 -4.15 -4.01 12.16
N GLY A 586 -4.09 -3.07 13.11
CA GLY A 586 -2.86 -2.43 13.56
C GLY A 586 -2.44 -1.22 12.72
N GLU A 587 -3.25 -0.83 11.72
CA GLU A 587 -2.98 0.30 10.84
C GLU A 587 -3.34 1.61 11.52
N ARG A 588 -2.36 2.51 11.61
CA ARG A 588 -2.50 3.81 12.27
C ARG A 588 -2.91 4.91 11.29
N ALA A 589 -3.95 5.67 11.61
CA ALA A 589 -4.37 6.88 10.90
C ALA A 589 -4.01 8.13 11.71
N ASP A 590 -3.50 9.18 11.03
CA ASP A 590 -3.08 10.46 11.62
C ASP A 590 -4.11 11.56 11.32
N PHE A 591 -4.64 12.18 12.37
CA PHE A 591 -5.68 13.20 12.31
C PHE A 591 -5.16 14.63 12.57
N ARG A 592 -3.86 14.85 12.73
CA ARG A 592 -3.28 16.18 13.04
C ARG A 592 -3.60 17.24 12.00
N ASN A 593 -3.74 16.84 10.72
CA ASN A 593 -4.10 17.74 9.63
C ASN A 593 -5.62 17.76 9.32
N ALA A 594 -6.43 17.06 10.11
CA ALA A 594 -7.87 17.01 9.93
C ALA A 594 -8.57 18.09 10.77
N VAL A 595 -9.60 18.70 10.17
CA VAL A 595 -10.59 19.50 10.91
C VAL A 595 -11.79 18.62 11.21
N ILE A 596 -12.05 18.38 12.49
CA ILE A 596 -13.16 17.55 12.95
C ILE A 596 -14.34 18.43 13.26
N ILE A 597 -15.44 18.23 12.57
CA ILE A 597 -16.71 18.93 12.77
C ILE A 597 -17.76 17.90 13.13
N MET A 598 -18.37 18.07 14.28
CA MET A 598 -19.48 17.27 14.76
C MET A 598 -20.73 18.13 14.79
N THR A 599 -21.87 17.68 14.25
CA THR A 599 -23.11 18.44 14.31
C THR A 599 -24.07 17.81 15.31
N SER A 600 -24.80 18.63 16.03
CA SER A 600 -25.85 18.20 16.95
C SER A 600 -27.09 19.09 16.86
N ASN A 601 -28.24 18.45 17.00
CA ASN A 601 -29.52 19.10 17.16
C ASN A 601 -29.95 19.13 18.65
N ALA A 602 -29.11 18.64 19.56
CA ALA A 602 -29.38 18.63 21.00
C ALA A 602 -29.59 20.07 21.51
N GLY A 603 -30.63 20.25 22.27
CA GLY A 603 -30.98 21.57 22.83
C GLY A 603 -31.90 22.42 21.97
N ALA A 604 -32.00 22.18 20.65
CA ALA A 604 -32.87 22.98 19.79
C ALA A 604 -34.36 22.88 20.16
N GLN A 605 -34.82 21.69 20.54
CA GLN A 605 -36.20 21.46 20.96
C GLN A 605 -36.54 22.07 22.33
N TYR A 606 -35.56 22.14 23.24
CA TYR A 606 -35.76 22.70 24.59
C TYR A 606 -35.69 24.21 24.59
N ALA A 607 -34.91 24.82 23.71
CA ALA A 607 -34.85 26.28 23.55
C ALA A 607 -36.17 26.87 23.05
N SER A 608 -37.00 26.12 22.32
CA SER A 608 -38.35 26.54 21.91
C SER A 608 -39.38 26.44 23.03
N ARG A 609 -39.19 25.54 24.02
CA ARG A 609 -40.07 25.35 25.17
C ARG A 609 -39.76 26.33 26.32
N ALA A 610 -38.52 26.77 26.47
CA ALA A 610 -38.10 27.67 27.55
C ALA A 610 -38.72 29.09 27.43
N SER A 611 -39.34 29.43 26.31
CA SER A 611 -39.98 30.75 26.10
C SER A 611 -41.41 30.87 26.73
N ILE A 612 -41.92 29.81 27.39
CA ILE A 612 -43.27 29.79 27.96
C ILE A 612 -43.23 29.68 29.48
N GLY A 613 -42.39 30.40 30.14
CA GLY A 613 -42.46 30.45 31.62
C GLY A 613 -41.13 30.74 32.29
N PHE A 614 -41.09 31.87 32.93
CA PHE A 614 -40.13 32.43 33.87
C PHE A 614 -39.25 33.58 33.37
N THR A 615 -39.44 34.67 34.00
CA THR A 615 -38.72 35.94 34.00
C THR A 615 -37.25 35.76 34.34
N GLY A 616 -36.45 35.82 33.30
CA GLY A 616 -34.99 35.92 33.36
C GLY A 616 -34.44 35.71 31.95
N SER A 617 -33.82 36.74 31.37
CA SER A 617 -33.29 36.76 30.00
C SER A 617 -32.05 35.84 29.86
N VAL A 618 -32.23 34.53 29.96
CA VAL A 618 -31.23 33.59 29.54
C VAL A 618 -31.24 33.58 28.01
N SER A 619 -30.12 33.91 27.40
CA SER A 619 -30.04 33.90 25.94
C SER A 619 -30.34 32.49 25.44
N ARG A 620 -31.00 32.39 24.27
CA ARG A 620 -31.35 31.09 23.67
C ARG A 620 -30.10 30.21 23.42
N GLY A 621 -28.97 30.87 23.15
CA GLY A 621 -27.66 30.24 23.02
C GLY A 621 -27.18 29.61 24.33
N ASP A 622 -27.34 30.27 25.48
CA ASP A 622 -26.93 29.76 26.79
C ASP A 622 -27.79 28.56 27.21
N ALA A 623 -29.07 28.57 26.87
CA ALA A 623 -29.97 27.46 27.09
C ALA A 623 -29.56 26.21 26.26
N MET A 624 -29.14 26.39 25.00
CA MET A 624 -28.62 25.34 24.16
C MET A 624 -27.31 24.78 24.73
N LEU A 625 -26.37 25.65 25.11
CA LEU A 625 -25.10 25.24 25.71
C LEU A 625 -25.30 24.44 27.01
N THR A 626 -26.27 24.88 27.85
CA THR A 626 -26.63 24.15 29.07
C THR A 626 -27.17 22.75 28.78
N THR A 627 -27.96 22.60 27.73
CA THR A 627 -28.48 21.30 27.28
C THR A 627 -27.41 20.41 26.72
N VAL A 628 -26.49 20.95 25.91
CA VAL A 628 -25.32 20.22 25.38
C VAL A 628 -24.47 19.68 26.52
N LYS A 629 -24.20 20.51 27.56
CA LYS A 629 -23.45 20.07 28.76
C LYS A 629 -24.16 18.99 29.56
N LYS A 630 -25.49 18.83 29.43
CA LYS A 630 -26.24 17.73 30.03
C LYS A 630 -26.28 16.47 29.16
N THR A 631 -26.23 16.65 27.83
CA THR A 631 -26.34 15.55 26.87
C THR A 631 -25.02 14.80 26.71
N PHE A 632 -23.92 15.54 26.66
CA PHE A 632 -22.57 14.98 26.44
C PHE A 632 -21.78 14.95 27.75
N LYS A 633 -20.93 13.94 27.91
CA LYS A 633 -20.07 13.82 29.09
C LYS A 633 -19.10 15.00 29.17
N PRO A 634 -18.83 15.52 30.40
CA PRO A 634 -17.88 16.62 30.57
C PRO A 634 -16.50 16.33 29.96
N GLU A 635 -16.08 15.11 30.02
CA GLU A 635 -14.81 14.63 29.45
C GLU A 635 -14.73 14.88 27.93
N PHE A 636 -15.78 14.59 27.19
CA PHE A 636 -15.87 14.85 25.76
C PHE A 636 -15.87 16.36 25.44
N ILE A 637 -16.65 17.15 26.21
CA ILE A 637 -16.77 18.61 26.00
C ILE A 637 -15.43 19.31 26.22
N ASN A 638 -14.67 18.91 27.25
CA ASN A 638 -13.38 19.53 27.58
C ASN A 638 -12.26 19.27 26.55
N ARG A 639 -12.46 18.34 25.63
CA ARG A 639 -11.50 18.02 24.55
C ARG A 639 -11.83 18.71 23.23
N LEU A 640 -13.01 19.33 23.13
CA LEU A 640 -13.38 20.13 21.97
C LEU A 640 -12.53 21.41 21.94
N THR A 641 -12.15 21.84 20.74
CA THR A 641 -11.55 23.16 20.53
C THR A 641 -12.56 24.26 20.82
N ASP A 642 -13.79 24.11 20.32
CA ASP A 642 -14.89 25.05 20.61
C ASP A 642 -16.27 24.42 20.37
N ILE A 643 -17.30 25.03 20.97
CA ILE A 643 -18.72 24.72 20.74
C ILE A 643 -19.34 25.89 20.00
N VAL A 644 -19.63 25.71 18.74
CA VAL A 644 -20.14 26.75 17.85
C VAL A 644 -21.66 26.69 17.82
N VAL A 645 -22.31 27.75 18.32
CA VAL A 645 -23.76 27.85 18.35
C VAL A 645 -24.27 28.53 17.08
N PHE A 646 -25.20 27.88 16.39
CA PHE A 646 -25.89 28.39 15.22
C PHE A 646 -27.23 28.98 15.62
N HIS A 647 -27.47 30.20 15.18
CA HIS A 647 -28.72 30.91 15.44
C HIS A 647 -29.88 30.43 14.57
N ASP A 648 -31.10 30.65 15.05
CA ASP A 648 -32.29 30.34 14.28
C ASP A 648 -32.33 31.14 12.97
N MET A 649 -32.95 30.56 11.97
CA MET A 649 -33.08 31.16 10.66
C MET A 649 -34.10 32.28 10.68
N SER A 650 -33.71 33.49 10.31
CA SER A 650 -34.62 34.63 10.08
C SER A 650 -35.20 34.60 8.66
N ARG A 651 -36.32 35.31 8.44
CA ARG A 651 -36.89 35.45 7.10
C ARG A 651 -35.92 36.15 6.13
N GLN A 652 -35.11 37.07 6.63
CA GLN A 652 -34.07 37.75 5.82
C GLN A 652 -33.01 36.72 5.36
N MET A 653 -32.53 35.88 6.26
CA MET A 653 -31.59 34.81 5.90
C MET A 653 -32.19 33.85 4.86
N ALA A 654 -33.45 33.42 5.06
CA ALA A 654 -34.15 32.55 4.11
C ALA A 654 -34.30 33.21 2.73
N SER A 655 -34.53 34.55 2.68
CA SER A 655 -34.58 35.31 1.43
C SER A 655 -33.23 35.26 0.68
N LEU A 656 -32.11 35.49 1.37
CA LEU A 656 -30.77 35.43 0.77
C LEU A 656 -30.40 34.02 0.31
N ILE A 657 -30.82 32.99 1.06
CA ILE A 657 -30.62 31.59 0.66
C ILE A 657 -31.45 31.28 -0.59
N LEU A 658 -32.70 31.75 -0.67
CA LEU A 658 -33.52 31.57 -1.86
C LEU A 658 -32.86 32.22 -3.09
N ASP A 659 -32.32 33.43 -2.96
CA ASP A 659 -31.62 34.11 -4.05
C ASP A 659 -30.37 33.34 -4.49
N LYS A 660 -29.57 32.83 -3.55
CA LYS A 660 -28.43 31.95 -3.84
C LYS A 660 -28.85 30.70 -4.62
N LYS A 661 -29.94 30.02 -4.19
CA LYS A 661 -30.45 28.80 -4.85
C LYS A 661 -31.02 29.11 -6.24
N LEU A 662 -31.67 30.23 -6.42
CA LEU A 662 -32.16 30.68 -7.74
C LEU A 662 -31.00 31.04 -8.66
N ALA A 663 -29.93 31.68 -8.16
CA ALA A 663 -28.71 31.93 -8.94
C ALA A 663 -28.02 30.65 -9.38
N GLN A 664 -27.93 29.63 -8.49
CA GLN A 664 -27.41 28.30 -8.85
C GLN A 664 -28.28 27.62 -9.93
N LEU A 665 -29.60 27.76 -9.84
CA LEU A 665 -30.52 27.25 -10.86
C LEU A 665 -30.32 27.99 -12.18
N GLN A 666 -30.16 29.31 -12.15
CA GLN A 666 -29.88 30.17 -13.32
C GLN A 666 -28.58 29.71 -14.01
N THR A 667 -27.52 29.45 -13.27
CA THR A 667 -26.25 28.92 -13.85
C THR A 667 -26.45 27.64 -14.61
N LYS A 668 -27.30 26.72 -14.11
CA LYS A 668 -27.65 25.48 -14.80
C LYS A 668 -28.52 25.70 -16.04
N LEU A 669 -29.40 26.68 -16.01
CA LEU A 669 -30.27 27.08 -17.12
C LEU A 669 -29.48 27.79 -18.22
N SER A 670 -28.51 28.60 -17.86
CA SER A 670 -27.63 29.31 -18.80
C SER A 670 -26.83 28.34 -19.68
N ALA A 671 -26.46 27.18 -19.17
CA ALA A 671 -25.86 26.10 -19.97
C ALA A 671 -26.79 25.56 -21.06
N LYS A 672 -28.11 25.87 -20.98
CA LYS A 672 -29.13 25.54 -21.98
C LYS A 672 -29.66 26.76 -22.70
N ASN A 673 -28.99 27.92 -22.57
CA ASN A 673 -29.40 29.22 -23.13
C ASN A 673 -30.81 29.64 -22.69
N VAL A 674 -31.15 29.39 -21.42
CA VAL A 674 -32.42 29.79 -20.81
C VAL A 674 -32.16 30.78 -19.69
N THR A 675 -32.85 31.91 -19.70
CA THR A 675 -32.80 32.94 -18.63
C THR A 675 -34.08 32.86 -17.79
N LEU A 676 -33.93 32.79 -16.46
CA LEU A 676 -35.05 32.70 -15.53
C LEU A 676 -35.37 34.09 -14.94
N HIS A 677 -36.60 34.53 -15.10
CA HIS A 677 -37.13 35.75 -14.48
C HIS A 677 -38.31 35.38 -13.58
N LEU A 678 -38.21 35.76 -12.30
CA LEU A 678 -39.31 35.58 -11.33
C LEU A 678 -39.94 36.94 -11.00
N SER A 679 -41.25 36.99 -10.99
CA SER A 679 -41.95 38.13 -10.42
C SER A 679 -41.73 38.24 -8.91
N ALA A 680 -41.88 39.44 -8.36
CA ALA A 680 -41.78 39.68 -6.90
C ALA A 680 -42.77 38.79 -6.11
N GLU A 681 -43.95 38.57 -6.66
CA GLU A 681 -44.99 37.70 -6.09
C GLU A 681 -44.60 36.22 -6.12
N ALA A 682 -43.99 35.77 -7.23
CA ALA A 682 -43.51 34.42 -7.34
C ALA A 682 -42.37 34.11 -6.34
N ARG A 683 -41.46 35.07 -6.18
CA ARG A 683 -40.38 34.98 -5.19
C ARG A 683 -40.93 34.91 -3.76
N GLU A 684 -41.90 35.78 -3.43
CA GLU A 684 -42.54 35.83 -2.10
C GLU A 684 -43.34 34.55 -1.80
N LEU A 685 -44.02 33.99 -2.80
CA LEU A 685 -44.70 32.68 -2.67
C LEU A 685 -43.75 31.56 -2.37
N LEU A 686 -42.61 31.48 -3.09
CA LEU A 686 -41.56 30.49 -2.84
C LEU A 686 -40.97 30.65 -1.44
N LEU A 687 -40.72 31.89 -1.00
CA LEU A 687 -40.19 32.16 0.33
C LEU A 687 -41.20 31.75 1.43
N THR A 688 -42.46 32.11 1.28
CA THR A 688 -43.52 31.85 2.28
C THR A 688 -43.78 30.35 2.43
N LYS A 689 -43.76 29.58 1.29
CA LYS A 689 -43.94 28.12 1.33
C LYS A 689 -42.67 27.35 1.70
N GLY A 690 -41.50 27.95 1.45
CA GLY A 690 -40.21 27.33 1.66
C GLY A 690 -39.53 27.66 2.99
N PHE A 691 -40.09 28.59 3.75
CA PHE A 691 -39.56 28.97 5.06
C PHE A 691 -40.55 28.62 6.17
N THR A 692 -40.14 27.70 7.02
CA THR A 692 -40.83 27.43 8.30
C THR A 692 -39.81 27.49 9.43
N PRO A 693 -40.18 28.01 10.62
CA PRO A 693 -39.26 28.05 11.77
C PRO A 693 -38.72 26.67 12.19
N GLU A 694 -39.45 25.60 11.88
CA GLU A 694 -39.10 24.23 12.28
C GLU A 694 -38.10 23.55 11.34
N TYR A 695 -38.19 23.77 10.04
CA TYR A 695 -37.39 23.05 9.02
C TYR A 695 -36.33 23.90 8.32
N GLY A 696 -36.33 25.22 8.59
CA GLY A 696 -35.34 26.17 8.05
C GLY A 696 -35.23 26.13 6.52
N ALA A 697 -34.02 26.17 5.98
CA ALA A 697 -33.76 26.27 4.54
C ALA A 697 -33.95 24.93 3.76
N ARG A 698 -34.12 23.81 4.41
CA ARG A 698 -34.33 22.51 3.72
C ARG A 698 -35.63 22.52 2.91
N GLU A 699 -36.68 23.18 3.39
CA GLU A 699 -37.96 23.31 2.67
C GLU A 699 -37.83 24.18 1.41
N LEU A 700 -36.91 25.16 1.35
CA LEU A 700 -36.69 25.96 0.13
C LEU A 700 -36.26 25.10 -1.06
N ASP A 701 -35.33 24.14 -0.87
CA ASP A 701 -34.92 23.23 -1.93
C ASP A 701 -36.06 22.34 -2.39
N ARG A 702 -36.89 21.87 -1.47
CA ARG A 702 -38.07 21.05 -1.75
C ARG A 702 -39.12 21.82 -2.54
N VAL A 703 -39.40 23.07 -2.11
CA VAL A 703 -40.38 23.95 -2.78
C VAL A 703 -39.90 24.35 -4.19
N ILE A 704 -38.64 24.72 -4.36
CA ILE A 704 -38.04 24.91 -5.69
C ILE A 704 -38.14 23.63 -6.54
N GLY A 705 -37.85 22.50 -5.94
CA GLY A 705 -37.90 21.20 -6.58
C GLY A 705 -39.30 20.78 -7.04
N SER A 706 -40.32 21.02 -6.22
CA SER A 706 -41.69 20.61 -6.49
C SER A 706 -42.52 21.63 -7.28
N MET A 707 -42.25 22.95 -7.11
CA MET A 707 -43.09 23.99 -7.73
C MET A 707 -42.45 24.59 -8.97
N LEU A 708 -41.12 24.87 -8.96
CA LEU A 708 -40.46 25.61 -10.03
C LEU A 708 -39.82 24.71 -11.08
N LYS A 709 -39.03 23.68 -10.64
CA LYS A 709 -38.33 22.81 -11.58
C LYS A 709 -39.24 22.03 -12.54
N PRO A 710 -40.42 21.50 -12.15
CA PRO A 710 -41.30 20.80 -13.05
C PRO A 710 -41.89 21.69 -14.17
N LEU A 711 -42.14 22.98 -13.88
CA LEU A 711 -42.60 23.96 -14.86
C LEU A 711 -41.50 24.17 -15.92
N LEU A 712 -40.29 24.47 -15.47
CA LEU A 712 -39.13 24.66 -16.34
C LEU A 712 -38.81 23.40 -17.17
N MET A 713 -38.89 22.22 -16.56
CA MET A 713 -38.62 20.95 -17.20
C MET A 713 -39.55 20.71 -18.40
N ARG A 714 -40.87 20.96 -18.23
CA ARG A 714 -41.85 20.76 -19.31
C ARG A 714 -41.58 21.67 -20.49
N GLU A 715 -41.26 22.95 -20.23
CA GLU A 715 -40.99 23.92 -21.30
C GLU A 715 -39.64 23.67 -22.00
N ILE A 716 -38.63 23.24 -21.26
CA ILE A 716 -37.33 22.90 -21.83
C ILE A 716 -37.39 21.62 -22.68
N LEU A 717 -38.16 20.61 -22.25
CA LEU A 717 -38.22 19.34 -22.98
C LEU A 717 -39.24 19.37 -24.16
N PHE A 718 -40.41 19.99 -23.95
CA PHE A 718 -41.55 19.85 -24.86
C PHE A 718 -42.11 21.20 -25.33
N GLY A 719 -41.72 22.32 -24.71
CA GLY A 719 -42.28 23.63 -25.00
C GLY A 719 -41.33 24.57 -25.74
N ARG A 720 -41.56 25.87 -25.54
CA ARG A 720 -40.91 26.99 -26.23
C ARG A 720 -39.44 27.16 -25.87
N LEU A 721 -39.01 26.69 -24.66
CA LEU A 721 -37.62 26.80 -24.17
C LEU A 721 -36.69 25.67 -24.67
N LYS A 722 -37.11 24.89 -25.65
CA LYS A 722 -36.33 23.76 -26.17
C LYS A 722 -34.98 24.14 -26.80
N LYS A 723 -34.88 25.33 -27.38
CA LYS A 723 -33.65 25.83 -28.01
C LYS A 723 -32.96 26.93 -27.19
N SER A 724 -33.71 27.88 -26.76
CA SER A 724 -33.29 29.07 -25.94
C SER A 724 -34.53 29.88 -25.63
N GLY A 725 -34.47 30.82 -24.66
CA GLY A 725 -35.50 31.80 -24.37
C GLY A 725 -35.55 32.22 -22.90
N ASP A 726 -36.44 33.17 -22.66
CA ASP A 726 -36.66 33.71 -21.31
C ASP A 726 -37.84 32.99 -20.64
N ALA A 727 -37.56 32.44 -19.44
CA ALA A 727 -38.56 31.80 -18.61
C ALA A 727 -39.10 32.81 -17.57
N VAL A 728 -40.19 33.46 -17.88
CA VAL A 728 -40.86 34.40 -16.97
C VAL A 728 -41.88 33.63 -16.13
N VAL A 729 -41.69 33.64 -14.80
CA VAL A 729 -42.56 32.93 -13.84
C VAL A 729 -43.35 33.96 -13.02
N GLU A 730 -44.65 33.86 -13.08
CA GLU A 730 -45.63 34.68 -12.37
C GLU A 730 -46.57 33.83 -11.49
N VAL A 731 -47.31 34.51 -10.62
CA VAL A 731 -48.35 33.89 -9.79
C VAL A 731 -49.71 34.19 -10.37
N LYS A 732 -50.48 33.14 -10.69
CA LYS A 732 -51.88 33.24 -11.00
C LYS A 732 -52.69 32.24 -10.17
N ASP A 733 -53.70 32.71 -9.46
CA ASP A 733 -54.54 31.92 -8.55
C ASP A 733 -53.75 31.21 -7.45
N GLY A 734 -52.69 31.85 -6.93
CA GLY A 734 -51.82 31.26 -5.89
C GLY A 734 -50.90 30.12 -6.37
N VAL A 735 -50.77 29.92 -7.71
CA VAL A 735 -49.91 28.87 -8.30
C VAL A 735 -48.90 29.54 -9.25
N LEU A 736 -47.67 29.01 -9.23
CA LEU A 736 -46.65 29.46 -10.20
C LEU A 736 -47.02 29.01 -11.63
N ARG A 737 -46.95 29.95 -12.55
CA ARG A 737 -47.13 29.65 -14.00
C ARG A 737 -46.02 30.32 -14.78
N LEU A 738 -45.66 29.69 -15.88
CA LEU A 738 -44.72 30.25 -16.86
C LEU A 738 -45.50 31.03 -17.89
N VAL A 739 -45.14 32.29 -18.07
CA VAL A 739 -45.84 33.22 -19.01
C VAL A 739 -45.09 33.38 -20.32
#